data_531df620af3cb37fe599b00a60d66b6d
#
_entry.id   531df620af3cb37fe599b00a60d66b6d
#
_cell.length_a   1.000
_cell.length_b   1.000
_cell.length_c   1.000
_cell.angle_alpha   90.00
_cell.angle_beta   90.00
_cell.angle_gamma   90.00
#
_symmetry.space_group_name_H-M   'P 1'
#
loop_
_entity.id
_entity.type
_entity.pdbx_description
1 polymer ?
#
loop_
_entity_poly.entity_id
_entity_poly.type
_entity_poly.pdbx_seq_one_letter_code
_entity_poly.pdbx_strand_id
1 'polypeptide(L)'
;MSGVKRFVLFAVSLCLACLAWSCVCQAEVTPADYIRLLEKWMPTARQWTQPVPGRDDLLFYATGGHEHWAVQAQCTAFSAVAILATAPELDERLAGETREQLRARALKMLRYALHTHKTGDVLCSTGQGWGYSWISNLALERMSHAVTALKPWLADDDRQRLRNVLLGECDFLLEGYKVVGAIDASTGKNKPESNIWNGAALYRAAMLYPDAPRIAEYRQKSTALLLNGISIPSDADGDTLYNGRKLSQWHVGPNYTEQFALNHHGYMNLGYMEICLSNVAMLHFFCQANDLPIPAELYHHVDKLWQLTKSLTFDDGRLWRIGGDTRMRYCYCQDYTLPVWPMILDHLGDPDAARFEEGWLKVVAKEQAGNPQGAFLSGRLAKLRDVSPFYYCRLEGDRAGSLSMGAAFRRLLAQKKSAATTRIAPLQAWSDEFHGAAMVQGAHRRASWVWKSGQRPCGTVVPADRSDMVEWQWNLAGLIQGTGCSFNAAPKKDHVLHTFEGGFATCGSYQWTAASNPGEGSTAEDVALARTAMVALPDDATTVILQRADASRPIYINRILGLNYQVPNDVFNDSLRSYRFGGREHTIAGAGGRELPRRELLDCGPTVNVAGRVNVGLVYGAQGLSLFRPGQRNATMGHNIPMAFSGDGASLYCDVIAAGACDQQRFYQAQERLFDVGVVIGIDFEPAGKAHGKPGDAIKVVEVTGADQQRYLVAANLDAQAGQTVVTVAGNFSVLCGKNAVAQADGVHLDLAANEVVVLKLKAAK
;
A
#
# COMPACT_ATOMS: atom_id res chain seq x y z
N MET A 1 39.69 -2.64 -49.77
CA MET A 1 39.20 -1.49 -48.95
C MET A 1 37.67 -1.26 -49.05
N SER A 2 36.86 -2.15 -49.65
CA SER A 2 35.40 -1.97 -49.79
C SER A 2 34.55 -2.67 -48.71
N GLY A 3 35.09 -3.68 -47.99
CA GLY A 3 34.34 -4.43 -46.98
C GLY A 3 34.22 -3.73 -45.62
N VAL A 4 35.24 -2.99 -45.22
CA VAL A 4 35.26 -2.32 -43.90
C VAL A 4 34.30 -1.13 -43.83
N LYS A 5 34.12 -0.41 -44.94
CA LYS A 5 33.17 0.72 -45.02
C LYS A 5 31.71 0.29 -44.94
N ARG A 6 31.36 -0.90 -45.44
CA ARG A 6 29.99 -1.42 -45.31
C ARG A 6 29.66 -1.90 -43.89
N PHE A 7 30.63 -2.45 -43.15
CA PHE A 7 30.44 -2.90 -41.78
C PHE A 7 30.26 -1.73 -40.78
N VAL A 8 31.03 -0.64 -40.99
CA VAL A 8 30.91 0.57 -40.17
C VAL A 8 29.59 1.29 -40.39
N LEU A 9 29.10 1.38 -41.65
CA LEU A 9 27.79 1.98 -41.95
C LEU A 9 26.63 1.14 -41.37
N PHE A 10 26.74 -0.19 -41.35
CA PHE A 10 25.69 -1.05 -40.76
C PHE A 10 25.66 -0.95 -39.24
N ALA A 11 26.84 -0.89 -38.58
CA ALA A 11 26.95 -0.70 -37.13
C ALA A 11 26.45 0.69 -36.67
N VAL A 12 26.75 1.75 -37.46
CA VAL A 12 26.25 3.11 -37.15
C VAL A 12 24.75 3.21 -37.37
N SER A 13 24.20 2.56 -38.41
CA SER A 13 22.75 2.51 -38.63
C SER A 13 22.02 1.69 -37.57
N LEU A 14 22.63 0.61 -37.06
CA LEU A 14 22.06 -0.17 -35.93
C LEU A 14 22.08 0.62 -34.62
N CYS A 15 23.17 1.35 -34.34
CA CYS A 15 23.25 2.23 -33.16
C CYS A 15 22.29 3.41 -33.23
N LEU A 16 22.11 4.01 -34.43
CA LEU A 16 21.11 5.06 -34.62
C LEU A 16 19.66 4.54 -34.56
N ALA A 17 19.40 3.32 -35.02
CA ALA A 17 18.10 2.67 -34.86
C ALA A 17 17.82 2.29 -33.38
N CYS A 18 18.82 1.84 -32.61
CA CYS A 18 18.69 1.60 -31.17
C CYS A 18 18.55 2.90 -30.38
N LEU A 19 19.17 4.00 -30.80
CA LEU A 19 18.96 5.32 -30.19
C LEU A 19 17.62 5.95 -30.58
N ALA A 20 17.10 5.66 -31.77
CA ALA A 20 15.76 6.09 -32.17
C ALA A 20 14.63 5.28 -31.55
N TRP A 21 14.89 4.06 -31.05
CA TRP A 21 13.90 3.24 -30.39
C TRP A 21 13.75 3.58 -28.89
N SER A 22 14.64 4.35 -28.30
CA SER A 22 14.53 4.85 -26.91
C SER A 22 13.77 6.18 -26.76
N CYS A 23 13.36 6.81 -27.85
CA CYS A 23 12.39 7.90 -27.85
C CYS A 23 11.01 7.39 -28.32
N VAL A 24 10.42 6.44 -27.62
CA VAL A 24 8.96 6.38 -27.55
C VAL A 24 8.56 7.67 -26.85
N CYS A 25 8.05 8.65 -27.59
CA CYS A 25 7.35 9.79 -27.01
C CYS A 25 6.24 9.22 -26.13
N GLN A 26 6.50 9.08 -24.83
CA GLN A 26 5.46 8.81 -23.85
C GLN A 26 4.48 9.96 -24.00
N ALA A 27 3.23 9.67 -24.34
CA ALA A 27 2.20 10.68 -24.42
C ALA A 27 2.08 11.30 -23.02
N GLU A 28 2.33 12.60 -22.91
CA GLU A 28 2.25 13.28 -21.63
C GLU A 28 0.82 13.21 -21.11
N VAL A 29 0.64 12.82 -19.84
CA VAL A 29 -0.66 12.83 -19.18
C VAL A 29 -1.22 14.26 -19.19
N THR A 30 -2.42 14.40 -19.69
CA THR A 30 -3.12 15.67 -19.85
C THR A 30 -4.33 15.79 -18.93
N PRO A 31 -4.84 17.00 -18.68
CA PRO A 31 -6.12 17.15 -17.96
C PRO A 31 -7.27 16.36 -18.61
N ALA A 32 -7.29 16.23 -19.95
CA ALA A 32 -8.34 15.51 -20.67
C ALA A 32 -8.41 14.02 -20.31
N ASP A 33 -7.28 13.38 -19.96
CA ASP A 33 -7.26 11.97 -19.55
C ASP A 33 -8.05 11.74 -18.27
N TYR A 34 -7.96 12.67 -17.33
CA TYR A 34 -8.72 12.66 -16.09
C TYR A 34 -10.19 13.00 -16.31
N ILE A 35 -10.45 14.04 -17.10
CA ILE A 35 -11.82 14.53 -17.39
C ILE A 35 -12.65 13.43 -18.02
N ARG A 36 -12.10 12.69 -18.99
CA ARG A 36 -12.79 11.58 -19.64
C ARG A 36 -13.22 10.46 -18.67
N LEU A 37 -12.42 10.18 -17.65
CA LEU A 37 -12.79 9.20 -16.60
C LEU A 37 -13.94 9.71 -15.74
N LEU A 38 -13.92 11.00 -15.39
CA LEU A 38 -14.98 11.65 -14.61
C LEU A 38 -16.28 11.78 -15.40
N GLU A 39 -16.23 12.10 -16.69
CA GLU A 39 -17.41 12.16 -17.57
C GLU A 39 -18.14 10.82 -17.56
N LYS A 40 -17.43 9.73 -17.77
CA LYS A 40 -17.98 8.37 -17.74
C LYS A 40 -18.58 8.01 -16.37
N TRP A 41 -18.04 8.58 -15.27
CA TRP A 41 -18.53 8.31 -13.91
C TRP A 41 -19.84 9.04 -13.58
N MET A 42 -20.20 10.10 -14.30
CA MET A 42 -21.38 10.92 -13.98
C MET A 42 -22.70 10.15 -13.85
N PRO A 43 -23.02 9.11 -14.67
CA PRO A 43 -24.21 8.31 -14.45
C PRO A 43 -24.23 7.63 -13.08
N THR A 44 -23.09 7.13 -12.60
CA THR A 44 -22.93 6.57 -11.25
C THR A 44 -23.11 7.66 -10.18
N ALA A 45 -22.49 8.83 -10.34
CA ALA A 45 -22.62 9.93 -9.40
C ALA A 45 -24.08 10.35 -9.19
N ARG A 46 -24.86 10.42 -10.29
CA ARG A 46 -26.27 10.79 -10.23
C ARG A 46 -27.10 9.84 -9.39
N GLN A 47 -26.84 8.53 -9.46
CA GLN A 47 -27.58 7.53 -8.66
C GLN A 47 -27.41 7.72 -7.15
N TRP A 48 -26.27 8.27 -6.73
CA TRP A 48 -25.96 8.47 -5.33
C TRP A 48 -26.20 9.92 -4.87
N THR A 49 -26.70 10.81 -5.73
CA THR A 49 -27.01 12.21 -5.39
C THR A 49 -28.51 12.38 -5.17
N GLN A 50 -28.90 12.98 -4.07
CA GLN A 50 -30.29 13.17 -3.68
C GLN A 50 -30.58 14.62 -3.27
N PRO A 51 -31.80 15.12 -3.54
CA PRO A 51 -32.24 16.44 -3.06
C PRO A 51 -32.53 16.38 -1.56
N VAL A 52 -32.37 17.52 -0.89
CA VAL A 52 -32.81 17.71 0.49
C VAL A 52 -34.31 18.04 0.49
N PRO A 53 -35.15 17.33 1.24
CA PRO A 53 -36.61 17.63 1.30
C PRO A 53 -36.86 19.09 1.70
N GLY A 54 -37.66 19.80 0.88
CA GLY A 54 -37.98 21.22 1.12
C GLY A 54 -36.87 22.23 0.82
N ARG A 55 -35.73 21.80 0.25
CA ARG A 55 -34.59 22.66 -0.10
C ARG A 55 -34.06 22.32 -1.48
N ASP A 56 -34.68 22.87 -2.51
CA ASP A 56 -34.29 22.62 -3.92
C ASP A 56 -32.89 23.15 -4.29
N ASP A 57 -32.34 23.99 -3.45
CA ASP A 57 -30.99 24.56 -3.57
C ASP A 57 -29.88 23.68 -2.98
N LEU A 58 -30.22 22.56 -2.34
CA LEU A 58 -29.27 21.64 -1.67
C LEU A 58 -29.33 20.24 -2.27
N LEU A 59 -28.14 19.64 -2.47
CA LEU A 59 -27.98 18.25 -2.90
C LEU A 59 -26.93 17.55 -2.03
N PHE A 60 -27.23 16.33 -1.57
CA PHE A 60 -26.25 15.52 -0.89
C PHE A 60 -25.87 14.28 -1.69
N TYR A 61 -24.65 13.79 -1.46
CA TYR A 61 -24.11 12.56 -2.02
C TYR A 61 -24.08 11.46 -0.95
N ALA A 62 -24.34 10.23 -1.33
CA ALA A 62 -24.41 9.04 -0.47
C ALA A 62 -25.45 9.18 0.64
N THR A 63 -25.04 9.27 1.91
CA THR A 63 -25.98 9.32 3.06
C THR A 63 -26.36 10.74 3.49
N GLY A 64 -25.57 11.75 3.13
CA GLY A 64 -25.76 13.11 3.67
C GLY A 64 -25.60 13.21 5.20
N GLY A 65 -24.91 12.26 5.83
CA GLY A 65 -24.68 12.22 7.28
C GLY A 65 -23.64 13.24 7.78
N HIS A 66 -23.60 13.43 9.11
CA HIS A 66 -22.64 14.34 9.78
C HIS A 66 -21.31 13.66 10.09
N GLU A 67 -21.22 12.34 10.00
CA GLU A 67 -19.99 11.61 10.25
C GLU A 67 -18.91 12.04 9.25
N HIS A 68 -17.68 12.10 9.73
CA HIS A 68 -16.56 12.62 8.93
C HIS A 68 -16.39 11.92 7.57
N TRP A 69 -16.75 10.65 7.44
CA TRP A 69 -16.66 9.95 6.15
C TRP A 69 -17.78 10.32 5.19
N ALA A 70 -18.99 10.61 5.69
CA ALA A 70 -20.09 11.09 4.87
C ALA A 70 -19.78 12.51 4.32
N VAL A 71 -19.23 13.37 5.17
CA VAL A 71 -18.81 14.73 4.77
C VAL A 71 -17.67 14.67 3.75
N GLN A 72 -16.67 13.79 3.93
CA GLN A 72 -15.61 13.60 2.94
C GLN A 72 -16.17 13.11 1.60
N ALA A 73 -17.09 12.13 1.61
CA ALA A 73 -17.73 11.64 0.39
C ALA A 73 -18.52 12.74 -0.34
N GLN A 74 -19.22 13.60 0.41
CA GLN A 74 -19.87 14.80 -0.13
C GLN A 74 -18.88 15.73 -0.82
N CYS A 75 -17.79 16.08 -0.15
CA CYS A 75 -16.80 17.03 -0.65
C CYS A 75 -16.01 16.49 -1.84
N THR A 76 -15.68 15.20 -1.88
CA THR A 76 -14.97 14.58 -3.02
C THR A 76 -15.88 14.44 -4.25
N ALA A 77 -17.14 14.04 -4.07
CA ALA A 77 -18.09 13.98 -5.17
C ALA A 77 -18.41 15.39 -5.72
N PHE A 78 -18.62 16.37 -4.83
CA PHE A 78 -18.73 17.79 -5.22
C PHE A 78 -17.55 18.22 -6.08
N SER A 79 -16.33 17.91 -5.65
CA SER A 79 -15.11 18.31 -6.36
C SER A 79 -15.04 17.74 -7.78
N ALA A 80 -15.41 16.49 -7.97
CA ALA A 80 -15.46 15.88 -9.29
C ALA A 80 -16.45 16.60 -10.23
N VAL A 81 -17.66 16.88 -9.74
CA VAL A 81 -18.70 17.59 -10.53
C VAL A 81 -18.27 19.02 -10.83
N ALA A 82 -17.66 19.74 -9.86
CA ALA A 82 -17.22 21.12 -10.04
C ALA A 82 -16.09 21.23 -11.07
N ILE A 83 -15.10 20.32 -11.03
CA ILE A 83 -14.01 20.28 -12.01
C ILE A 83 -14.53 19.95 -13.41
N LEU A 84 -15.47 19.03 -13.55
CA LEU A 84 -16.14 18.79 -14.84
C LEU A 84 -16.85 20.05 -15.34
N ALA A 85 -17.64 20.71 -14.50
CA ALA A 85 -18.39 21.93 -14.87
C ALA A 85 -17.49 23.07 -15.34
N THR A 86 -16.22 23.08 -14.95
CA THR A 86 -15.26 24.14 -15.25
C THR A 86 -14.19 23.70 -16.27
N ALA A 87 -14.18 22.42 -16.65
CA ALA A 87 -13.19 21.89 -17.60
C ALA A 87 -13.45 22.37 -19.03
N PRO A 88 -12.48 22.99 -19.72
CA PRO A 88 -12.64 23.32 -21.14
C PRO A 88 -12.84 22.08 -22.03
N GLU A 89 -12.28 20.92 -21.62
CA GLU A 89 -12.28 19.66 -22.35
C GLU A 89 -13.59 18.86 -22.23
N LEU A 90 -14.58 19.35 -21.45
CA LEU A 90 -15.84 18.64 -21.16
C LEU A 90 -16.58 18.20 -22.41
N ASP A 91 -16.84 16.91 -22.54
CA ASP A 91 -17.82 16.32 -23.47
C ASP A 91 -19.17 16.13 -22.75
N GLU A 92 -20.09 17.08 -22.97
CA GLU A 92 -21.42 17.09 -22.37
C GLU A 92 -22.24 15.85 -22.72
N ARG A 93 -22.02 15.24 -23.90
CA ARG A 93 -22.72 14.03 -24.33
C ARG A 93 -22.27 12.82 -23.48
N LEU A 94 -20.96 12.73 -23.24
CA LEU A 94 -20.39 11.64 -22.43
C LEU A 94 -20.78 11.78 -20.96
N ALA A 95 -20.77 13.02 -20.44
CA ALA A 95 -21.21 13.31 -19.08
C ALA A 95 -22.74 13.14 -18.90
N GLY A 96 -23.51 13.32 -19.98
CA GLY A 96 -24.98 13.25 -19.99
C GLY A 96 -25.64 14.44 -19.28
N GLU A 97 -24.91 15.54 -19.09
CA GLU A 97 -25.39 16.84 -18.55
C GLU A 97 -24.61 17.97 -19.19
N THR A 98 -25.31 19.10 -19.42
CA THR A 98 -24.63 20.33 -19.90
C THR A 98 -23.74 20.92 -18.84
N ARG A 99 -22.80 21.79 -19.23
CA ARG A 99 -21.93 22.53 -18.34
C ARG A 99 -22.72 23.33 -17.29
N GLU A 100 -23.83 23.93 -17.72
CA GLU A 100 -24.72 24.70 -16.81
C GLU A 100 -25.40 23.78 -15.80
N GLN A 101 -25.85 22.61 -16.21
CA GLN A 101 -26.46 21.63 -15.31
C GLN A 101 -25.43 21.10 -14.30
N LEU A 102 -24.21 20.77 -14.75
CA LEU A 102 -23.12 20.34 -13.87
C LEU A 102 -22.75 21.44 -12.87
N ARG A 103 -22.70 22.70 -13.32
CA ARG A 103 -22.42 23.84 -12.44
C ARG A 103 -23.50 24.06 -11.39
N ALA A 104 -24.76 24.00 -11.80
CA ALA A 104 -25.88 24.10 -10.87
C ALA A 104 -25.87 22.96 -9.85
N ARG A 105 -25.58 21.72 -10.28
CA ARG A 105 -25.40 20.57 -9.41
C ARG A 105 -24.25 20.79 -8.42
N ALA A 106 -23.08 21.20 -8.88
CA ALA A 106 -21.93 21.45 -8.03
C ALA A 106 -22.22 22.51 -6.96
N LEU A 107 -22.86 23.62 -7.34
CA LEU A 107 -23.24 24.67 -6.38
C LEU A 107 -24.22 24.15 -5.32
N LYS A 108 -25.24 23.36 -5.70
CA LYS A 108 -26.16 22.73 -4.74
C LYS A 108 -25.44 21.76 -3.79
N MET A 109 -24.45 21.00 -4.29
CA MET A 109 -23.64 20.09 -3.46
C MET A 109 -22.71 20.85 -2.50
N LEU A 110 -22.10 21.94 -2.96
CA LEU A 110 -21.28 22.82 -2.11
C LEU A 110 -22.16 23.44 -1.00
N ARG A 111 -23.32 24.01 -1.37
CA ARG A 111 -24.25 24.60 -0.42
C ARG A 111 -24.70 23.62 0.65
N TYR A 112 -24.94 22.35 0.29
CA TYR A 112 -25.24 21.32 1.30
C TYR A 112 -24.12 21.25 2.34
N ALA A 113 -22.86 21.13 1.93
CA ALA A 113 -21.75 21.09 2.86
C ALA A 113 -21.65 22.35 3.74
N LEU A 114 -21.88 23.54 3.16
CA LEU A 114 -21.80 24.80 3.89
C LEU A 114 -22.95 25.02 4.87
N HIS A 115 -24.19 24.71 4.45
CA HIS A 115 -25.39 24.88 5.27
C HIS A 115 -25.47 23.86 6.40
N THR A 116 -24.92 22.65 6.23
CA THR A 116 -24.96 21.58 7.24
C THR A 116 -23.75 21.61 8.19
N HIS A 117 -22.77 22.47 7.98
CA HIS A 117 -21.71 22.70 8.96
C HIS A 117 -22.28 23.34 10.25
N LYS A 118 -21.63 23.18 11.39
CA LYS A 118 -22.05 23.78 12.68
C LYS A 118 -22.20 25.29 12.67
N THR A 119 -21.60 25.98 11.70
CA THR A 119 -21.84 27.44 11.46
C THR A 119 -23.02 27.70 10.53
N GLY A 120 -23.66 26.65 10.01
CA GLY A 120 -24.79 26.75 9.08
C GLY A 120 -26.14 26.76 9.78
N ASP A 121 -27.19 26.56 8.99
CA ASP A 121 -28.58 26.72 9.37
C ASP A 121 -29.45 25.50 9.01
N VAL A 122 -28.83 24.42 8.50
CA VAL A 122 -29.46 23.16 8.14
C VAL A 122 -28.75 22.00 8.85
N LEU A 123 -29.47 20.95 9.19
CA LEU A 123 -28.90 19.73 9.75
C LEU A 123 -28.64 18.70 8.64
N CYS A 124 -27.61 17.88 8.81
CA CYS A 124 -27.39 16.69 7.98
C CYS A 124 -28.56 15.72 8.10
N SER A 125 -28.65 14.73 7.20
CA SER A 125 -29.66 13.66 7.21
C SER A 125 -29.80 12.93 8.54
N THR A 126 -28.78 12.96 9.38
CA THR A 126 -28.70 12.36 10.72
C THR A 126 -29.19 13.29 11.85
N GLY A 127 -29.72 14.47 11.54
CA GLY A 127 -30.22 15.42 12.51
C GLY A 127 -29.13 16.21 13.29
N GLN A 128 -27.89 16.21 12.81
CA GLN A 128 -26.77 16.92 13.45
C GLN A 128 -25.99 17.73 12.41
N GLY A 129 -25.34 18.81 12.84
CA GLY A 129 -24.37 19.55 12.04
C GLY A 129 -22.98 18.89 12.09
N TRP A 130 -22.23 18.90 10.98
CA TRP A 130 -20.84 18.44 10.93
C TRP A 130 -19.86 19.55 11.30
N GLY A 131 -18.60 19.16 11.55
CA GLY A 131 -17.50 20.08 11.85
C GLY A 131 -17.02 20.00 13.30
N TYR A 132 -15.98 20.77 13.60
CA TYR A 132 -15.34 20.88 14.90
C TYR A 132 -14.86 19.52 15.42
N SER A 133 -14.16 18.81 14.58
CA SER A 133 -13.49 17.57 14.91
C SER A 133 -12.05 17.56 14.38
N TRP A 134 -11.24 16.65 14.90
CA TRP A 134 -9.84 16.50 14.50
C TRP A 134 -9.64 16.22 12.99
N ILE A 135 -10.68 15.80 12.29
CA ILE A 135 -10.67 15.35 10.90
C ILE A 135 -11.60 16.15 9.97
N SER A 136 -12.41 17.07 10.48
CA SER A 136 -13.34 17.83 9.62
C SER A 136 -12.63 18.62 8.53
N ASN A 137 -11.46 19.17 8.83
CA ASN A 137 -10.67 19.91 7.85
C ASN A 137 -10.20 19.06 6.65
N LEU A 138 -10.09 17.75 6.78
CA LEU A 138 -9.73 16.91 5.62
C LEU A 138 -10.76 17.03 4.49
N ALA A 139 -12.04 17.19 4.81
CA ALA A 139 -13.08 17.42 3.82
C ALA A 139 -12.87 18.74 3.08
N LEU A 140 -12.54 19.82 3.83
CA LEU A 140 -12.24 21.14 3.26
C LEU A 140 -11.00 21.09 2.35
N GLU A 141 -9.94 20.41 2.79
CA GLU A 141 -8.74 20.19 2.01
C GLU A 141 -9.04 19.55 0.66
N ARG A 142 -9.84 18.48 0.66
CA ARG A 142 -10.20 17.71 -0.54
C ARG A 142 -11.08 18.49 -1.52
N MET A 143 -11.81 19.50 -1.08
CA MET A 143 -12.65 20.31 -1.96
C MET A 143 -12.04 21.63 -2.40
N SER A 144 -10.92 22.05 -1.81
CA SER A 144 -10.36 23.40 -1.98
C SER A 144 -10.03 23.76 -3.43
N HIS A 145 -9.51 22.82 -4.24
CA HIS A 145 -9.24 23.00 -5.67
C HIS A 145 -10.52 23.25 -6.48
N ALA A 146 -11.59 22.56 -6.13
CA ALA A 146 -12.89 22.70 -6.78
C ALA A 146 -13.60 24.02 -6.41
N VAL A 147 -13.49 24.44 -5.15
CA VAL A 147 -13.96 25.77 -4.72
C VAL A 147 -13.21 26.87 -5.47
N THR A 148 -11.89 26.74 -5.63
CA THR A 148 -11.09 27.68 -6.42
C THR A 148 -11.56 27.74 -7.88
N ALA A 149 -11.84 26.60 -8.51
CA ALA A 149 -12.34 26.53 -9.87
C ALA A 149 -13.75 27.18 -10.02
N LEU A 150 -14.62 27.05 -9.01
CA LEU A 150 -15.97 27.62 -9.02
C LEU A 150 -16.01 29.07 -8.54
N LYS A 151 -14.92 29.68 -8.12
CA LYS A 151 -14.87 31.04 -7.54
C LYS A 151 -15.66 32.09 -8.35
N PRO A 152 -15.64 32.10 -9.71
CA PRO A 152 -16.41 33.09 -10.50
C PRO A 152 -17.94 33.01 -10.35
N TRP A 153 -18.45 31.83 -9.94
CA TRP A 153 -19.91 31.55 -9.86
C TRP A 153 -20.45 31.47 -8.44
N LEU A 154 -19.60 31.68 -7.42
CA LEU A 154 -20.05 31.72 -6.03
C LEU A 154 -20.84 33.00 -5.75
N ALA A 155 -22.01 32.86 -5.12
CA ALA A 155 -22.76 34.01 -4.57
C ALA A 155 -22.04 34.57 -3.34
N ASP A 156 -22.39 35.78 -2.92
CA ASP A 156 -21.79 36.38 -1.74
C ASP A 156 -22.11 35.58 -0.46
N ASP A 157 -23.32 35.02 -0.37
CA ASP A 157 -23.68 34.13 0.75
C ASP A 157 -22.78 32.86 0.75
N ASP A 158 -22.54 32.23 -0.42
CA ASP A 158 -21.63 31.09 -0.53
C ASP A 158 -20.20 31.44 -0.02
N ARG A 159 -19.69 32.64 -0.40
CA ARG A 159 -18.37 33.16 0.04
C ARG A 159 -18.34 33.42 1.55
N GLN A 160 -19.38 34.02 2.09
CA GLN A 160 -19.46 34.29 3.52
C GLN A 160 -19.54 32.97 4.33
N ARG A 161 -20.32 31.99 3.87
CA ARG A 161 -20.39 30.68 4.53
C ARG A 161 -19.06 29.93 4.45
N LEU A 162 -18.36 29.96 3.31
CA LEU A 162 -17.01 29.39 3.20
C LEU A 162 -16.04 30.01 4.20
N ARG A 163 -16.08 31.36 4.36
CA ARG A 163 -15.29 32.10 5.36
C ARG A 163 -15.64 31.59 6.77
N ASN A 164 -16.93 31.55 7.12
CA ASN A 164 -17.39 31.14 8.44
C ASN A 164 -16.98 29.69 8.76
N VAL A 165 -17.13 28.76 7.80
CA VAL A 165 -16.71 27.37 7.96
C VAL A 165 -15.20 27.28 8.21
N LEU A 166 -14.39 27.89 7.35
CA LEU A 166 -12.93 27.78 7.46
C LEU A 166 -12.40 28.43 8.74
N LEU A 167 -12.87 29.63 9.09
CA LEU A 167 -12.44 30.31 10.32
C LEU A 167 -12.92 29.56 11.57
N GLY A 168 -14.18 29.07 11.58
CA GLY A 168 -14.71 28.30 12.70
C GLY A 168 -13.93 27.01 12.94
N GLU A 169 -13.57 26.29 11.87
CA GLU A 169 -12.70 25.12 11.96
C GLU A 169 -11.29 25.47 12.46
N CYS A 170 -10.72 26.59 12.01
CA CYS A 170 -9.41 27.04 12.46
C CYS A 170 -9.42 27.47 13.94
N ASP A 171 -10.46 28.16 14.41
CA ASP A 171 -10.63 28.49 15.83
C ASP A 171 -10.75 27.23 16.68
N PHE A 172 -11.53 26.24 16.24
CA PHE A 172 -11.60 24.93 16.89
C PHE A 172 -10.21 24.25 16.96
N LEU A 173 -9.42 24.30 15.87
CA LEU A 173 -8.07 23.74 15.88
C LEU A 173 -7.15 24.42 16.88
N LEU A 174 -7.24 25.75 17.07
CA LEU A 174 -6.40 26.44 18.03
C LEU A 174 -6.60 25.92 19.46
N GLU A 175 -7.81 25.59 19.82
CA GLU A 175 -8.18 25.21 21.18
C GLU A 175 -8.27 23.69 21.37
N GLY A 176 -8.87 22.99 20.41
CA GLY A 176 -9.23 21.58 20.53
C GLY A 176 -8.23 20.58 19.94
N TYR A 177 -7.24 21.03 19.14
CA TYR A 177 -6.30 20.13 18.48
C TYR A 177 -4.86 20.39 18.92
N LYS A 178 -4.21 19.37 19.46
CA LYS A 178 -2.79 19.44 19.83
C LYS A 178 -1.91 18.93 18.70
N VAL A 179 -0.74 19.57 18.52
CA VAL A 179 0.32 19.01 17.69
C VAL A 179 0.80 17.72 18.34
N VAL A 180 0.85 16.65 17.59
CA VAL A 180 1.21 15.32 18.11
C VAL A 180 2.32 14.69 17.27
N GLY A 181 3.22 13.97 17.94
CA GLY A 181 4.27 13.16 17.35
C GLY A 181 4.51 11.95 18.25
N ALA A 182 4.36 10.76 17.69
CA ALA A 182 4.69 9.51 18.36
C ALA A 182 4.81 8.38 17.32
N ILE A 183 5.94 7.70 17.26
CA ILE A 183 6.11 6.51 16.42
C ILE A 183 5.23 5.36 16.92
N ASP A 184 5.04 5.27 18.24
CA ASP A 184 4.19 4.25 18.84
C ASP A 184 2.71 4.59 18.62
N ALA A 185 2.16 4.11 17.51
CA ALA A 185 0.75 4.27 17.19
C ALA A 185 -0.19 3.43 18.09
N SER A 186 0.31 2.59 18.97
CA SER A 186 -0.50 1.79 19.90
C SER A 186 -1.33 2.67 20.82
N THR A 187 -0.86 3.88 21.08
CA THR A 187 -1.57 4.90 21.87
C THR A 187 -2.56 5.75 21.07
N GLY A 188 -2.70 5.52 19.77
CA GLY A 188 -3.52 6.35 18.87
C GLY A 188 -3.03 7.81 18.71
N LYS A 189 -1.83 8.13 19.13
CA LYS A 189 -1.25 9.48 19.11
C LYS A 189 -0.52 9.82 17.83
N ASN A 190 -0.15 8.83 17.02
CA ASN A 190 0.50 9.09 15.72
C ASN A 190 -0.54 9.58 14.71
N LYS A 191 -0.39 10.83 14.25
CA LYS A 191 -1.32 11.49 13.30
C LYS A 191 -0.58 12.42 12.34
N PRO A 192 0.41 11.93 11.58
CA PRO A 192 1.18 12.77 10.66
C PRO A 192 0.31 13.44 9.60
N GLU A 193 -0.58 12.67 8.99
CA GLU A 193 -1.51 13.16 7.98
C GLU A 193 -2.45 14.24 8.54
N SER A 194 -2.90 14.08 9.80
CA SER A 194 -3.78 15.04 10.45
C SER A 194 -3.04 16.34 10.78
N ASN A 195 -1.77 16.27 11.15
CA ASN A 195 -0.95 17.45 11.33
C ASN A 195 -0.87 18.23 10.00
N ILE A 196 -0.62 17.56 8.88
CA ILE A 196 -0.47 18.24 7.58
C ILE A 196 -1.77 18.90 7.14
N TRP A 197 -2.93 18.20 7.11
CA TRP A 197 -4.17 18.82 6.64
C TRP A 197 -4.68 19.92 7.59
N ASN A 198 -4.51 19.77 8.91
CA ASN A 198 -4.89 20.81 9.87
C ASN A 198 -3.94 22.03 9.78
N GLY A 199 -2.64 21.81 9.59
CA GLY A 199 -1.68 22.86 9.30
C GLY A 199 -2.00 23.60 8.00
N ALA A 200 -2.38 22.87 6.96
CA ALA A 200 -2.78 23.45 5.67
C ALA A 200 -4.05 24.29 5.78
N ALA A 201 -5.07 23.84 6.52
CA ALA A 201 -6.29 24.61 6.75
C ALA A 201 -6.01 25.94 7.46
N LEU A 202 -5.19 25.94 8.51
CA LEU A 202 -4.75 27.15 9.21
C LEU A 202 -3.98 28.10 8.29
N TYR A 203 -3.08 27.55 7.43
CA TYR A 203 -2.36 28.36 6.46
C TYR A 203 -3.30 29.02 5.44
N ARG A 204 -4.25 28.26 4.89
CA ARG A 204 -5.26 28.80 3.96
C ARG A 204 -6.08 29.91 4.58
N ALA A 205 -6.56 29.71 5.81
CA ALA A 205 -7.31 30.73 6.53
C ALA A 205 -6.49 32.01 6.70
N ALA A 206 -5.22 31.87 7.11
CA ALA A 206 -4.33 33.03 7.31
C ALA A 206 -4.01 33.79 6.02
N MET A 207 -4.03 33.10 4.88
CA MET A 207 -3.73 33.70 3.58
C MET A 207 -4.96 34.27 2.88
N LEU A 208 -6.12 33.61 3.00
CA LEU A 208 -7.36 34.05 2.37
C LEU A 208 -8.06 35.17 3.15
N TYR A 209 -7.91 35.23 4.48
CA TYR A 209 -8.62 36.15 5.36
C TYR A 209 -7.65 36.85 6.30
N PRO A 210 -6.75 37.72 5.75
CA PRO A 210 -5.69 38.37 6.53
C PRO A 210 -6.24 39.39 7.55
N ASP A 211 -7.52 39.72 7.48
CA ASP A 211 -8.28 40.57 8.40
C ASP A 211 -8.86 39.83 9.62
N ALA A 212 -8.78 38.49 9.65
CA ALA A 212 -9.31 37.71 10.78
C ALA A 212 -8.48 37.93 12.06
N PRO A 213 -9.13 37.97 13.26
CA PRO A 213 -8.47 38.40 14.50
C PRO A 213 -7.27 37.53 14.94
N ARG A 214 -7.27 36.24 14.60
CA ARG A 214 -6.32 35.24 15.14
C ARG A 214 -5.26 34.79 14.14
N ILE A 215 -4.97 35.59 13.12
CA ILE A 215 -4.06 35.20 12.01
C ILE A 215 -2.65 34.80 12.48
N ALA A 216 -2.10 35.53 13.47
CA ALA A 216 -0.78 35.21 14.01
C ALA A 216 -0.75 33.82 14.68
N GLU A 217 -1.81 33.48 15.42
CA GLU A 217 -1.96 32.16 16.05
C GLU A 217 -2.11 31.05 14.98
N TYR A 218 -2.93 31.30 13.92
CA TYR A 218 -3.08 30.36 12.81
C TYR A 218 -1.73 30.06 12.14
N ARG A 219 -0.94 31.10 11.81
CA ARG A 219 0.38 30.95 11.19
C ARG A 219 1.33 30.14 12.09
N GLN A 220 1.42 30.49 13.37
CA GLN A 220 2.30 29.81 14.32
C GLN A 220 1.93 28.33 14.45
N LYS A 221 0.63 28.03 14.61
CA LYS A 221 0.17 26.64 14.75
C LYS A 221 0.28 25.87 13.45
N SER A 222 0.07 26.50 12.29
CA SER A 222 0.30 25.91 10.97
C SER A 222 1.75 25.43 10.83
N THR A 223 2.72 26.32 11.11
CA THR A 223 4.14 25.95 11.07
C THR A 223 4.45 24.75 11.96
N ALA A 224 3.96 24.78 13.21
CA ALA A 224 4.16 23.64 14.13
C ALA A 224 3.55 22.34 13.60
N LEU A 225 2.36 22.40 13.03
CA LEU A 225 1.67 21.21 12.47
C LEU A 225 2.35 20.68 11.22
N LEU A 226 2.76 21.55 10.28
CA LEU A 226 3.41 21.14 9.04
C LEU A 226 4.78 20.48 9.31
N LEU A 227 5.61 21.07 10.19
CA LEU A 227 6.92 20.51 10.57
C LEU A 227 6.79 19.15 11.31
N ASN A 228 5.72 18.97 12.08
CA ASN A 228 5.45 17.70 12.77
C ASN A 228 4.55 16.74 11.95
N GLY A 229 4.41 16.97 10.66
CA GLY A 229 3.80 16.03 9.72
C GLY A 229 4.75 14.86 9.43
N ILE A 230 5.80 15.11 8.65
CA ILE A 230 6.81 14.10 8.30
C ILE A 230 8.02 14.32 9.24
N SER A 231 7.83 14.10 10.54
CA SER A 231 8.89 14.30 11.56
C SER A 231 9.58 12.98 11.90
N ILE A 232 10.90 13.04 12.06
CA ILE A 232 11.79 11.91 12.41
C ILE A 232 12.52 12.16 13.73
N PRO A 233 13.10 11.17 14.40
CA PRO A 233 13.82 11.34 15.67
C PRO A 233 14.93 12.41 15.63
N SER A 234 15.72 12.48 14.56
CA SER A 234 16.83 13.44 14.44
C SER A 234 16.38 14.91 14.30
N ASP A 235 15.11 15.18 14.03
CA ASP A 235 14.57 16.55 14.03
C ASP A 235 14.64 17.21 15.42
N ALA A 236 14.75 16.42 16.50
CA ALA A 236 14.94 16.92 17.85
C ALA A 236 16.22 17.76 18.03
N ASP A 237 17.22 17.53 17.19
CA ASP A 237 18.51 18.26 17.18
C ASP A 237 18.62 19.20 15.96
N GLY A 238 17.56 19.39 15.20
CA GLY A 238 17.58 20.16 13.96
C GLY A 238 17.80 21.65 14.16
N ASP A 239 18.78 22.22 13.45
CA ASP A 239 19.16 23.64 13.54
C ASP A 239 18.54 24.54 12.45
N THR A 240 17.87 23.96 11.44
CA THR A 240 17.22 24.73 10.38
C THR A 240 16.19 25.70 10.96
N LEU A 241 16.23 26.94 10.48
CA LEU A 241 15.33 27.98 10.98
C LEU A 241 14.02 28.02 10.19
N TYR A 242 12.90 27.94 10.89
CA TYR A 242 11.57 28.19 10.37
C TYR A 242 10.89 29.28 11.21
N ASN A 243 10.44 30.34 10.55
CA ASN A 243 9.82 31.50 11.22
C ASN A 243 10.64 31.99 12.43
N GLY A 244 11.97 32.08 12.29
CA GLY A 244 12.90 32.60 13.31
C GLY A 244 13.20 31.65 14.47
N ARG A 245 12.71 30.39 14.45
CA ARG A 245 12.96 29.37 15.49
C ARG A 245 13.59 28.14 14.85
N LYS A 246 14.50 27.47 15.59
CA LYS A 246 15.09 26.20 15.14
C LYS A 246 14.04 25.09 15.02
N LEU A 247 14.27 24.15 14.11
CA LEU A 247 13.43 22.94 13.95
C LEU A 247 13.24 22.21 15.29
N SER A 248 14.33 22.01 16.05
CA SER A 248 14.30 21.40 17.38
C SER A 248 13.34 22.08 18.38
N GLN A 249 13.04 23.38 18.20
CA GLN A 249 12.07 24.11 19.04
C GLN A 249 10.61 23.94 18.58
N TRP A 250 10.39 23.44 17.36
CA TRP A 250 9.08 23.11 16.82
C TRP A 250 8.75 21.61 17.00
N HIS A 251 9.76 20.75 17.05
CA HIS A 251 9.61 19.32 17.15
C HIS A 251 8.96 18.91 18.47
N VAL A 252 7.88 18.09 18.39
CA VAL A 252 7.16 17.57 19.57
C VAL A 252 7.30 16.06 19.73
N GLY A 253 7.95 15.41 18.77
CA GLY A 253 8.20 13.98 18.71
C GLY A 253 8.12 13.47 17.28
N PRO A 254 8.74 12.31 17.00
CA PRO A 254 8.76 11.75 15.65
C PRO A 254 7.44 11.06 15.32
N ASN A 255 6.97 11.22 14.09
CA ASN A 255 5.88 10.44 13.51
C ASN A 255 6.36 9.29 12.62
N TYR A 256 7.58 9.42 12.10
CA TYR A 256 8.27 8.46 11.24
C TYR A 256 9.53 7.93 11.92
N THR A 257 10.02 6.76 11.49
CA THR A 257 11.36 6.29 11.85
C THR A 257 12.42 7.09 11.10
N GLU A 258 13.72 6.94 11.46
CA GLU A 258 14.83 7.55 10.72
C GLU A 258 14.88 7.10 9.24
N GLN A 259 14.32 5.95 8.93
CA GLN A 259 14.21 5.39 7.59
C GLN A 259 12.92 5.79 6.87
N PHE A 260 12.19 6.76 7.39
CA PHE A 260 10.91 7.26 6.89
C PHE A 260 9.77 6.22 6.84
N ALA A 261 9.85 5.15 7.61
CA ALA A 261 8.74 4.23 7.80
C ALA A 261 7.69 4.82 8.73
N LEU A 262 6.43 4.70 8.37
CA LEU A 262 5.31 5.17 9.17
C LEU A 262 4.62 4.00 9.88
N ASN A 263 4.61 4.03 11.23
CA ASN A 263 3.76 3.13 12.02
C ASN A 263 2.40 3.77 12.26
N HIS A 264 1.41 3.41 11.43
CA HIS A 264 0.05 3.92 11.55
C HIS A 264 -0.96 2.79 11.58
N HIS A 265 -1.97 2.87 12.46
CA HIS A 265 -2.86 1.76 12.80
C HIS A 265 -2.14 0.51 13.35
N GLY A 266 -0.95 0.68 13.94
CA GLY A 266 -0.20 -0.39 14.56
C GLY A 266 0.70 -1.18 13.62
N TYR A 267 0.88 -0.76 12.38
CA TYR A 267 1.73 -1.43 11.38
C TYR A 267 2.41 -0.45 10.43
N MET A 268 3.43 -0.94 9.70
CA MET A 268 4.07 -0.18 8.62
C MET A 268 3.06 0.13 7.52
N ASN A 269 2.70 1.40 7.34
CA ASN A 269 1.55 1.80 6.53
C ASN A 269 1.91 2.72 5.37
N LEU A 270 2.27 2.12 4.23
CA LEU A 270 2.60 2.86 3.01
C LEU A 270 1.44 3.74 2.52
N GLY A 271 0.19 3.26 2.65
CA GLY A 271 -0.97 4.05 2.21
C GLY A 271 -1.09 5.39 2.93
N TYR A 272 -0.73 5.45 4.21
CA TYR A 272 -0.74 6.72 4.96
C TYR A 272 0.51 7.58 4.71
N MET A 273 1.62 6.99 4.28
CA MET A 273 2.75 7.78 3.75
C MET A 273 2.29 8.57 2.51
N GLU A 274 1.54 7.94 1.61
CA GLU A 274 0.95 8.59 0.42
C GLU A 274 -0.11 9.63 0.78
N ILE A 275 -0.92 9.40 1.83
CA ILE A 275 -1.86 10.43 2.31
C ILE A 275 -1.09 11.67 2.78
N CYS A 276 0.03 11.52 3.47
CA CYS A 276 0.86 12.66 3.88
C CYS A 276 1.34 13.46 2.66
N LEU A 277 1.91 12.80 1.66
CA LEU A 277 2.35 13.45 0.42
C LEU A 277 1.18 14.09 -0.34
N SER A 278 0.00 13.45 -0.37
CA SER A 278 -1.18 14.01 -1.04
C SER A 278 -1.69 15.28 -0.36
N ASN A 279 -1.63 15.35 0.97
CA ASN A 279 -1.99 16.56 1.71
C ASN A 279 -0.99 17.71 1.45
N VAL A 280 0.31 17.40 1.30
CA VAL A 280 1.31 18.37 0.82
C VAL A 280 0.93 18.88 -0.56
N ALA A 281 0.59 17.99 -1.49
CA ALA A 281 0.20 18.36 -2.85
C ALA A 281 -1.04 19.27 -2.90
N MET A 282 -2.04 19.03 -2.05
CA MET A 282 -3.24 19.86 -1.98
C MET A 282 -2.93 21.31 -1.57
N LEU A 283 -2.06 21.53 -0.58
CA LEU A 283 -1.66 22.89 -0.20
C LEU A 283 -0.73 23.52 -1.24
N HIS A 284 0.21 22.75 -1.78
CA HIS A 284 1.12 23.19 -2.85
C HIS A 284 0.34 23.81 -4.03
N PHE A 285 -0.60 23.06 -4.61
CA PHE A 285 -1.36 23.55 -5.76
C PHE A 285 -2.43 24.57 -5.39
N PHE A 286 -2.95 24.55 -4.17
CA PHE A 286 -3.81 25.62 -3.69
C PHE A 286 -3.09 26.96 -3.69
N CYS A 287 -1.87 27.00 -3.16
CA CYS A 287 -1.07 28.23 -3.16
C CYS A 287 -0.82 28.73 -4.58
N GLN A 288 -0.43 27.83 -5.49
CA GLN A 288 -0.20 28.22 -6.88
C GLN A 288 -1.46 28.72 -7.58
N ALA A 289 -2.60 28.04 -7.41
CA ALA A 289 -3.86 28.44 -8.04
C ALA A 289 -4.42 29.78 -7.54
N ASN A 290 -3.92 30.30 -6.41
CA ASN A 290 -4.35 31.54 -5.81
C ASN A 290 -3.21 32.58 -5.72
N ASP A 291 -2.07 32.38 -6.42
CA ASP A 291 -0.89 33.27 -6.41
C ASP A 291 -0.39 33.57 -4.99
N LEU A 292 -0.42 32.55 -4.09
CA LEU A 292 0.00 32.68 -2.70
C LEU A 292 1.40 32.07 -2.51
N PRO A 293 2.19 32.59 -1.56
CA PRO A 293 3.48 31.96 -1.23
C PRO A 293 3.25 30.57 -0.65
N ILE A 294 4.14 29.64 -1.00
CA ILE A 294 4.14 28.30 -0.43
C ILE A 294 5.03 28.31 0.81
N PRO A 295 4.56 27.84 1.98
CA PRO A 295 5.38 27.84 3.19
C PRO A 295 6.50 26.78 3.07
N ALA A 296 7.74 27.16 3.44
CA ALA A 296 8.90 26.28 3.32
C ALA A 296 8.76 24.99 4.15
N GLU A 297 8.11 25.09 5.31
CA GLU A 297 7.82 23.96 6.21
C GLU A 297 6.93 22.89 5.59
N LEU A 298 6.21 23.20 4.52
CA LEU A 298 5.38 22.22 3.79
C LEU A 298 6.21 21.08 3.20
N TYR A 299 7.44 21.37 2.80
CA TYR A 299 8.30 20.42 2.11
C TYR A 299 9.28 19.68 3.03
N HIS A 300 9.10 19.84 4.35
CA HIS A 300 9.96 19.16 5.33
C HIS A 300 9.96 17.64 5.09
N HIS A 301 11.12 17.08 4.72
CA HIS A 301 11.37 15.67 4.40
C HIS A 301 10.57 15.07 3.22
N VAL A 302 9.92 15.87 2.40
CA VAL A 302 9.13 15.38 1.25
C VAL A 302 9.99 14.61 0.25
N ASP A 303 11.22 15.05 -0.01
CA ASP A 303 12.15 14.38 -0.92
C ASP A 303 12.53 12.97 -0.45
N LYS A 304 12.77 12.80 0.85
CA LYS A 304 13.14 11.52 1.46
C LYS A 304 11.96 10.56 1.52
N LEU A 305 10.79 11.06 1.91
CA LEU A 305 9.58 10.26 1.91
C LEU A 305 9.21 9.83 0.48
N TRP A 306 9.34 10.74 -0.51
CA TRP A 306 9.17 10.39 -1.91
C TRP A 306 10.13 9.31 -2.37
N GLN A 307 11.41 9.41 -2.04
CA GLN A 307 12.38 8.38 -2.42
C GLN A 307 11.97 6.98 -1.93
N LEU A 308 11.47 6.87 -0.70
CA LEU A 308 10.98 5.59 -0.15
C LEU A 308 9.69 5.16 -0.85
N THR A 309 8.67 6.02 -0.95
CA THR A 309 7.37 5.63 -1.54
C THR A 309 7.49 5.34 -3.04
N LYS A 310 8.36 6.06 -3.76
CA LYS A 310 8.75 5.75 -5.13
C LYS A 310 9.33 4.34 -5.26
N SER A 311 10.21 3.95 -4.34
CA SER A 311 10.84 2.62 -4.32
C SER A 311 9.80 1.51 -4.05
N LEU A 312 8.72 1.87 -3.37
CA LEU A 312 7.58 1.02 -3.05
C LEU A 312 6.40 1.19 -4.05
N THR A 313 6.70 1.60 -5.27
CA THR A 313 5.71 1.77 -6.34
C THR A 313 6.13 0.97 -7.58
N PHE A 314 5.20 0.27 -8.21
CA PHE A 314 5.41 -0.40 -9.49
C PHE A 314 5.28 0.58 -10.66
N ASP A 315 5.76 0.19 -11.81
CA ASP A 315 5.75 1.03 -13.03
C ASP A 315 4.34 1.42 -13.49
N ASP A 316 3.34 0.64 -13.16
CA ASP A 316 1.92 0.94 -13.39
C ASP A 316 1.28 1.82 -12.30
N GLY A 317 2.07 2.39 -11.41
CA GLY A 317 1.62 3.26 -10.32
C GLY A 317 1.00 2.55 -9.13
N ARG A 318 0.93 1.20 -9.11
CA ARG A 318 0.45 0.48 -7.92
C ARG A 318 1.47 0.52 -6.82
N LEU A 319 0.99 0.74 -5.60
CA LEU A 319 1.82 0.70 -4.41
C LEU A 319 2.20 -0.75 -4.07
N TRP A 320 3.46 -0.96 -3.74
CA TRP A 320 3.97 -2.21 -3.17
C TRP A 320 3.90 -2.14 -1.65
N ARG A 321 2.76 -2.53 -1.07
CA ARG A 321 2.45 -2.37 0.36
C ARG A 321 3.09 -3.45 1.21
N ILE A 322 4.41 -3.41 1.36
CA ILE A 322 5.19 -4.44 2.05
C ILE A 322 4.74 -4.68 3.50
N GLY A 323 4.25 -3.65 4.19
CA GLY A 323 3.69 -3.76 5.55
C GLY A 323 2.26 -4.29 5.61
N GLY A 324 1.69 -4.72 4.49
CA GLY A 324 0.30 -5.17 4.43
C GLY A 324 -0.71 -4.04 4.30
N ASP A 325 -1.97 -4.39 4.37
CA ASP A 325 -3.08 -3.45 4.41
C ASP A 325 -4.24 -4.05 5.20
N THR A 326 -4.87 -3.27 6.06
CA THR A 326 -6.06 -3.65 6.81
C THR A 326 -7.36 -3.21 6.15
N ARG A 327 -7.30 -2.71 4.91
CA ARG A 327 -8.43 -2.12 4.18
C ARG A 327 -8.62 -2.74 2.81
N MET A 328 -9.60 -2.23 2.06
CA MET A 328 -9.92 -2.77 0.73
C MET A 328 -8.73 -2.65 -0.22
N ARG A 329 -8.36 -3.79 -0.76
CA ARG A 329 -7.27 -3.97 -1.71
C ARG A 329 -7.40 -3.02 -2.90
N TYR A 330 -6.33 -2.32 -3.24
CA TYR A 330 -6.19 -1.38 -4.36
C TYR A 330 -7.20 -0.21 -4.37
N CYS A 331 -7.87 0.07 -3.28
CA CYS A 331 -8.81 1.18 -3.22
C CYS A 331 -8.33 2.25 -2.25
N TYR A 332 -8.32 1.91 -0.97
CA TYR A 332 -7.99 2.89 0.04
C TYR A 332 -6.52 3.31 -0.07
N CYS A 333 -6.30 4.60 -0.10
CA CYS A 333 -5.00 5.28 -0.24
C CYS A 333 -4.29 5.10 -1.59
N GLN A 334 -4.70 4.18 -2.46
CA GLN A 334 -4.06 4.04 -3.77
C GLN A 334 -4.32 5.28 -4.66
N ASP A 335 -5.56 5.74 -4.72
CA ASP A 335 -5.92 6.89 -5.57
C ASP A 335 -5.38 8.23 -5.03
N TYR A 336 -4.95 8.29 -3.76
CA TYR A 336 -4.29 9.48 -3.21
C TYR A 336 -2.88 9.72 -3.74
N THR A 337 -2.32 8.80 -4.51
CA THR A 337 -1.10 9.02 -5.29
C THR A 337 -1.33 9.98 -6.47
N LEU A 338 -2.56 10.07 -6.99
CA LEU A 338 -2.89 10.92 -8.15
C LEU A 338 -2.55 12.40 -7.96
N PRO A 339 -2.82 13.05 -6.83
CA PRO A 339 -2.36 14.43 -6.59
C PRO A 339 -0.86 14.51 -6.28
N VAL A 340 -0.21 13.43 -5.82
CA VAL A 340 1.21 13.43 -5.46
C VAL A 340 2.09 13.56 -6.69
N TRP A 341 1.83 12.78 -7.73
CA TRP A 341 2.71 12.74 -8.91
C TRP A 341 2.86 14.09 -9.63
N PRO A 342 1.80 14.87 -9.89
CA PRO A 342 1.96 16.24 -10.40
C PRO A 342 2.78 17.14 -9.49
N MET A 343 2.63 17.03 -8.16
CA MET A 343 3.41 17.85 -7.21
C MET A 343 4.89 17.44 -7.23
N ILE A 344 5.21 16.17 -7.32
CA ILE A 344 6.59 15.69 -7.44
C ILE A 344 7.25 16.18 -8.74
N LEU A 345 6.51 16.17 -9.84
CA LEU A 345 6.98 16.74 -11.11
C LEU A 345 7.29 18.23 -10.99
N ASP A 346 6.42 18.99 -10.33
CA ASP A 346 6.59 20.42 -10.17
C ASP A 346 7.69 20.80 -9.16
N HIS A 347 7.69 20.14 -8.01
CA HIS A 347 8.57 20.51 -6.90
C HIS A 347 9.96 19.86 -6.99
N LEU A 348 10.03 18.56 -7.31
CA LEU A 348 11.28 17.82 -7.34
C LEU A 348 11.83 17.57 -8.76
N GLY A 349 11.01 17.74 -9.79
CA GLY A 349 11.40 17.48 -11.18
C GLY A 349 11.64 16.00 -11.48
N ASP A 350 11.12 15.06 -10.68
CA ASP A 350 11.37 13.62 -10.88
C ASP A 350 10.43 13.04 -11.95
N PRO A 351 10.97 12.64 -13.14
CA PRO A 351 10.16 12.22 -14.28
C PRO A 351 9.46 10.86 -14.06
N ASP A 352 9.91 10.05 -13.12
CA ASP A 352 9.27 8.76 -12.85
C ASP A 352 7.84 8.93 -12.32
N ALA A 353 7.53 10.08 -11.70
CA ALA A 353 6.16 10.40 -11.28
C ALA A 353 5.18 10.43 -12.46
N ALA A 354 5.57 10.95 -13.62
CA ALA A 354 4.72 10.94 -14.83
C ALA A 354 4.44 9.50 -15.32
N ARG A 355 5.43 8.62 -15.25
CA ARG A 355 5.29 7.21 -15.63
C ARG A 355 4.31 6.48 -14.73
N PHE A 356 4.41 6.68 -13.42
CA PHE A 356 3.49 6.09 -12.45
C PHE A 356 2.06 6.60 -12.65
N GLU A 357 1.90 7.90 -12.87
CA GLU A 357 0.60 8.52 -13.14
C GLU A 357 -0.06 7.95 -14.38
N GLU A 358 0.65 7.89 -15.50
CA GLU A 358 0.18 7.30 -16.75
C GLU A 358 -0.22 5.83 -16.56
N GLY A 359 0.63 5.06 -15.88
CA GLY A 359 0.38 3.65 -15.59
C GLY A 359 -0.91 3.45 -14.78
N TRP A 360 -1.08 4.21 -13.70
CA TRP A 360 -2.27 4.08 -12.85
C TRP A 360 -3.55 4.54 -13.55
N LEU A 361 -3.51 5.61 -14.33
CA LEU A 361 -4.67 6.05 -15.12
C LEU A 361 -5.13 5.00 -16.13
N LYS A 362 -4.18 4.28 -16.76
CA LYS A 362 -4.51 3.14 -17.64
C LYS A 362 -5.21 2.02 -16.89
N VAL A 363 -4.75 1.71 -15.68
CA VAL A 363 -5.38 0.70 -14.80
C VAL A 363 -6.80 1.13 -14.42
N VAL A 364 -7.00 2.39 -14.00
CA VAL A 364 -8.31 2.95 -13.68
C VAL A 364 -9.25 2.92 -14.90
N ALA A 365 -8.76 3.32 -16.08
CA ALA A 365 -9.54 3.30 -17.31
C ALA A 365 -9.97 1.88 -17.72
N LYS A 366 -9.06 0.90 -17.59
CA LYS A 366 -9.34 -0.52 -17.84
C LYS A 366 -10.42 -1.06 -16.89
N GLU A 367 -10.29 -0.77 -15.58
CA GLU A 367 -11.27 -1.20 -14.59
C GLU A 367 -12.64 -0.56 -14.86
N GLN A 368 -12.69 0.75 -15.11
CA GLN A 368 -13.93 1.47 -15.40
C GLN A 368 -14.64 0.96 -16.66
N ALA A 369 -13.89 0.63 -17.71
CA ALA A 369 -14.44 0.12 -18.98
C ALA A 369 -15.20 -1.21 -18.82
N GLY A 370 -14.81 -2.02 -17.83
CA GLY A 370 -15.50 -3.28 -17.49
C GLY A 370 -16.72 -3.11 -16.59
N ASN A 371 -17.01 -1.91 -16.12
CA ASN A 371 -18.06 -1.65 -15.13
C ASN A 371 -19.31 -1.00 -15.76
N PRO A 372 -20.52 -1.34 -15.30
CA PRO A 372 -21.74 -0.69 -15.78
C PRO A 372 -21.77 0.78 -15.36
N GLN A 373 -22.40 1.62 -16.19
CA GLN A 373 -22.65 3.04 -15.94
C GLN A 373 -21.41 3.87 -15.60
N GLY A 374 -20.24 3.39 -16.05
CA GLY A 374 -18.98 4.07 -15.82
C GLY A 374 -18.51 4.12 -14.37
N ALA A 375 -19.07 3.29 -13.49
CA ALA A 375 -18.58 3.14 -12.13
C ALA A 375 -17.11 2.70 -12.13
N PHE A 376 -16.34 3.17 -11.15
CA PHE A 376 -14.93 2.79 -11.07
C PHE A 376 -14.74 1.38 -10.49
N LEU A 377 -15.57 0.98 -9.51
CA LEU A 377 -15.28 -0.13 -8.60
C LEU A 377 -16.37 -1.21 -8.56
N SER A 378 -17.47 -1.03 -9.30
CA SER A 378 -18.68 -1.84 -9.10
C SER A 378 -18.50 -3.34 -9.38
N GLY A 379 -17.61 -3.72 -10.29
CA GLY A 379 -17.30 -5.13 -10.56
C GLY A 379 -16.51 -5.76 -9.42
N ARG A 380 -15.36 -5.18 -9.08
CA ARG A 380 -14.46 -5.66 -8.03
C ARG A 380 -15.07 -5.59 -6.64
N LEU A 381 -15.84 -4.56 -6.35
CA LEU A 381 -16.46 -4.29 -5.06
C LEU A 381 -17.97 -4.56 -5.02
N ALA A 382 -18.51 -5.41 -5.91
CA ALA A 382 -19.92 -5.74 -5.95
C ALA A 382 -20.43 -6.21 -4.57
N LYS A 383 -19.68 -7.07 -3.88
CA LYS A 383 -20.04 -7.56 -2.54
C LYS A 383 -20.04 -6.44 -1.50
N LEU A 384 -19.08 -5.53 -1.56
CA LEU A 384 -19.06 -4.35 -0.67
C LEU A 384 -20.28 -3.47 -0.89
N ARG A 385 -20.64 -3.22 -2.14
CA ARG A 385 -21.83 -2.43 -2.48
C ARG A 385 -23.10 -3.01 -1.87
N ASP A 386 -23.25 -4.34 -1.86
CA ASP A 386 -24.42 -5.01 -1.30
C ASP A 386 -24.49 -4.93 0.24
N VAL A 387 -23.33 -5.00 0.94
CA VAL A 387 -23.28 -5.08 2.41
C VAL A 387 -23.00 -3.76 3.10
N SER A 388 -22.34 -2.83 2.41
CA SER A 388 -22.05 -1.49 2.90
C SER A 388 -22.07 -0.47 1.76
N PRO A 389 -23.28 -0.13 1.23
CA PRO A 389 -23.46 0.82 0.13
C PRO A 389 -22.77 2.15 0.40
N PHE A 390 -22.83 2.62 1.65
CA PHE A 390 -22.19 3.87 2.06
C PHE A 390 -20.67 3.83 1.87
N TYR A 391 -20.00 2.76 2.32
CA TYR A 391 -18.54 2.68 2.17
C TYR A 391 -18.11 2.48 0.71
N TYR A 392 -18.94 1.77 -0.06
CA TYR A 392 -18.76 1.67 -1.50
C TYR A 392 -18.81 3.06 -2.17
N CYS A 393 -19.87 3.84 -1.89
CA CYS A 393 -20.01 5.21 -2.44
C CYS A 393 -18.84 6.10 -2.05
N ARG A 394 -18.35 5.98 -0.82
CA ARG A 394 -17.17 6.71 -0.37
C ARG A 394 -15.95 6.39 -1.23
N LEU A 395 -15.67 5.13 -1.52
CA LEU A 395 -14.51 4.73 -2.34
C LEU A 395 -14.65 5.21 -3.79
N GLU A 396 -15.86 5.17 -4.37
CA GLU A 396 -16.17 5.78 -5.67
C GLU A 396 -15.91 7.29 -5.66
N GLY A 397 -16.39 7.99 -4.64
CA GLY A 397 -16.17 9.43 -4.45
C GLY A 397 -14.71 9.78 -4.20
N ASP A 398 -13.98 9.00 -3.41
CA ASP A 398 -12.55 9.21 -3.13
C ASP A 398 -11.73 9.15 -4.44
N ARG A 399 -12.00 8.17 -5.31
CA ARG A 399 -11.37 8.06 -6.64
C ARG A 399 -11.74 9.25 -7.53
N ALA A 400 -13.03 9.61 -7.60
CA ALA A 400 -13.49 10.75 -8.38
C ALA A 400 -12.85 12.07 -7.90
N GLY A 401 -12.78 12.28 -6.59
CA GLY A 401 -12.13 13.45 -5.98
C GLY A 401 -10.63 13.52 -6.32
N SER A 402 -9.91 12.40 -6.22
CA SER A 402 -8.48 12.34 -6.56
C SER A 402 -8.24 12.57 -8.06
N LEU A 403 -9.08 12.03 -8.95
CA LEU A 403 -9.02 12.32 -10.38
C LEU A 403 -9.28 13.81 -10.67
N SER A 404 -10.21 14.43 -9.95
CA SER A 404 -10.48 15.86 -10.10
C SER A 404 -9.30 16.74 -9.67
N MET A 405 -8.57 16.36 -8.62
CA MET A 405 -7.30 17.00 -8.24
C MET A 405 -6.26 16.85 -9.34
N GLY A 406 -6.06 15.62 -9.86
CA GLY A 406 -5.13 15.36 -10.95
C GLY A 406 -5.41 16.24 -12.18
N ALA A 407 -6.67 16.34 -12.61
CA ALA A 407 -7.08 17.22 -13.71
C ALA A 407 -6.74 18.71 -13.44
N ALA A 408 -7.07 19.20 -12.25
CA ALA A 408 -6.82 20.60 -11.85
C ALA A 408 -5.30 20.87 -11.77
N PHE A 409 -4.52 19.98 -11.19
CA PHE A 409 -3.09 20.14 -10.96
C PHE A 409 -2.31 20.05 -12.28
N ARG A 410 -2.66 19.12 -13.15
CA ARG A 410 -2.07 19.03 -14.49
C ARG A 410 -2.36 20.29 -15.32
N ARG A 411 -3.52 20.91 -15.17
CA ARG A 411 -3.83 22.19 -15.83
C ARG A 411 -2.92 23.32 -15.35
N LEU A 412 -2.60 23.37 -14.07
CA LEU A 412 -1.65 24.35 -13.52
C LEU A 412 -0.22 24.09 -14.05
N LEU A 413 0.21 22.82 -14.11
CA LEU A 413 1.51 22.45 -14.67
C LEU A 413 1.66 22.84 -16.13
N ALA A 414 0.63 22.62 -16.96
CA ALA A 414 0.65 22.94 -18.39
C ALA A 414 0.85 24.43 -18.67
N GLN A 415 0.61 25.30 -17.70
CA GLN A 415 0.83 26.75 -17.82
C GLN A 415 2.27 27.17 -17.50
N LYS A 416 3.09 26.26 -16.96
CA LYS A 416 4.46 26.52 -16.57
C LYS A 416 5.47 26.11 -17.65
N LYS A 417 6.63 26.76 -17.66
CA LYS A 417 7.78 26.24 -18.39
C LYS A 417 8.28 24.96 -17.70
N SER A 418 8.62 23.95 -18.48
CA SER A 418 9.17 22.69 -17.98
C SER A 418 10.35 22.97 -17.03
N ALA A 419 10.26 22.46 -15.80
CA ALA A 419 11.37 22.50 -14.84
C ALA A 419 12.51 21.59 -15.30
N ALA A 420 13.71 21.85 -14.81
CA ALA A 420 14.83 20.92 -14.99
C ALA A 420 14.47 19.55 -14.39
N THR A 421 14.66 18.47 -15.15
CA THR A 421 14.38 17.12 -14.69
C THR A 421 15.53 16.61 -13.83
N THR A 422 15.23 16.18 -12.61
CA THR A 422 16.21 15.55 -11.71
C THR A 422 15.65 14.19 -11.27
N ARG A 423 16.17 13.12 -11.83
CA ARG A 423 15.72 11.78 -11.44
C ARG A 423 16.26 11.38 -10.08
N ILE A 424 15.38 11.17 -9.13
CA ILE A 424 15.70 10.59 -7.83
C ILE A 424 15.82 9.07 -7.99
N ALA A 425 16.98 8.50 -7.67
CA ALA A 425 17.17 7.05 -7.76
C ALA A 425 16.32 6.31 -6.73
N PRO A 426 15.58 5.26 -7.12
CA PRO A 426 14.88 4.42 -6.16
C PRO A 426 15.88 3.63 -5.31
N LEU A 427 15.50 3.31 -4.08
CA LEU A 427 16.27 2.45 -3.19
C LEU A 427 16.25 1.01 -3.71
N GLN A 428 17.42 0.41 -3.90
CA GLN A 428 17.53 -1.00 -4.30
C GLN A 428 17.37 -1.94 -3.10
N ALA A 429 17.75 -1.48 -1.91
CA ALA A 429 17.55 -2.15 -0.64
C ALA A 429 17.17 -1.13 0.44
N TRP A 430 16.32 -1.55 1.37
CA TRP A 430 15.91 -0.74 2.50
C TRP A 430 15.52 -1.64 3.66
N SER A 431 15.76 -1.17 4.89
CA SER A 431 15.34 -1.86 6.10
C SER A 431 14.95 -0.89 7.20
N ASP A 432 14.07 -1.32 8.09
CA ASP A 432 13.62 -0.58 9.26
C ASP A 432 13.47 -1.53 10.47
N GLU A 433 14.25 -1.28 11.50
CA GLU A 433 14.29 -2.14 12.69
C GLU A 433 13.01 -2.06 13.51
N PHE A 434 12.36 -0.89 13.55
CA PHE A 434 11.14 -0.69 14.35
C PHE A 434 10.00 -1.62 13.90
N HIS A 435 9.88 -1.88 12.59
CA HIS A 435 8.89 -2.80 12.04
C HIS A 435 9.46 -4.20 11.77
N GLY A 436 10.76 -4.40 11.96
CA GLY A 436 11.44 -5.62 11.48
C GLY A 436 11.23 -5.81 10.00
N ALA A 437 11.40 -4.73 9.23
CA ALA A 437 11.09 -4.67 7.81
C ALA A 437 12.36 -4.65 6.97
N ALA A 438 12.36 -5.40 5.87
CA ALA A 438 13.36 -5.30 4.81
C ALA A 438 12.71 -5.46 3.44
N MET A 439 13.27 -4.79 2.45
CA MET A 439 12.99 -5.02 1.05
C MET A 439 14.27 -4.98 0.22
N VAL A 440 14.25 -5.71 -0.87
CA VAL A 440 15.25 -5.66 -1.95
C VAL A 440 14.53 -5.72 -3.29
N GLN A 441 14.97 -4.92 -4.23
CA GLN A 441 14.47 -4.92 -5.59
C GLN A 441 15.60 -4.80 -6.60
N GLY A 442 15.49 -5.53 -7.68
CA GLY A 442 16.42 -5.52 -8.80
C GLY A 442 15.68 -5.44 -10.14
N ALA A 443 16.34 -5.89 -11.18
CA ALA A 443 15.75 -5.93 -12.52
C ALA A 443 14.69 -7.04 -12.68
N HIS A 444 14.86 -8.15 -11.94
CA HIS A 444 14.01 -9.33 -12.06
C HIS A 444 13.05 -9.51 -10.91
N ARG A 445 13.48 -9.25 -9.68
CA ARG A 445 12.72 -9.58 -8.46
C ARG A 445 12.48 -8.37 -7.57
N ARG A 446 11.29 -8.34 -6.94
CA ARG A 446 11.01 -7.60 -5.71
C ARG A 446 10.75 -8.60 -4.60
N ALA A 447 11.47 -8.46 -3.48
CA ALA A 447 11.28 -9.30 -2.29
C ALA A 447 11.24 -8.43 -1.03
N SER A 448 10.35 -8.77 -0.09
CA SER A 448 10.22 -8.07 1.19
C SER A 448 9.74 -9.00 2.30
N TRP A 449 10.06 -8.62 3.53
CA TRP A 449 9.47 -9.18 4.74
C TRP A 449 9.25 -8.09 5.77
N VAL A 450 8.11 -8.14 6.47
CA VAL A 450 7.78 -7.20 7.55
C VAL A 450 7.18 -7.98 8.72
N TRP A 451 7.81 -7.91 9.88
CA TRP A 451 7.32 -8.57 11.09
C TRP A 451 6.12 -7.84 11.68
N LYS A 452 6.19 -6.51 11.83
CA LYS A 452 5.09 -5.67 12.32
C LYS A 452 4.24 -5.16 11.16
N SER A 453 3.52 -6.06 10.53
CA SER A 453 2.61 -5.80 9.43
C SER A 453 1.15 -5.68 9.88
N GLY A 454 0.23 -5.44 8.95
CA GLY A 454 -1.15 -5.08 9.22
C GLY A 454 -1.96 -6.09 10.05
N GLN A 455 -1.68 -7.37 9.99
CA GLN A 455 -2.38 -8.40 10.75
C GLN A 455 -1.47 -9.53 11.22
N ARG A 456 -0.54 -9.95 10.38
CA ARG A 456 0.43 -11.03 10.60
C ARG A 456 1.73 -10.64 9.93
N PRO A 457 2.87 -11.21 10.35
CA PRO A 457 4.08 -11.11 9.52
C PRO A 457 3.76 -11.40 8.06
N CYS A 458 4.34 -10.65 7.16
CA CYS A 458 3.99 -10.69 5.75
C CYS A 458 5.23 -10.51 4.89
N GLY A 459 5.34 -11.30 3.85
CA GLY A 459 6.39 -11.20 2.85
C GLY A 459 5.85 -11.14 1.43
N THR A 460 6.66 -10.66 0.51
CA THR A 460 6.36 -10.71 -0.93
C THR A 460 7.56 -11.17 -1.71
N VAL A 461 7.32 -11.94 -2.77
CA VAL A 461 8.33 -12.34 -3.77
C VAL A 461 7.62 -12.34 -5.11
N VAL A 462 7.93 -11.39 -5.98
CA VAL A 462 7.26 -11.23 -7.28
C VAL A 462 8.24 -10.74 -8.34
N PRO A 463 7.96 -10.98 -9.64
CA PRO A 463 8.69 -10.33 -10.72
C PRO A 463 8.61 -8.80 -10.58
N ALA A 464 9.71 -8.11 -10.87
CA ALA A 464 9.84 -6.67 -10.64
C ALA A 464 8.80 -5.82 -11.41
N ASP A 465 8.34 -6.34 -12.56
CA ASP A 465 7.40 -5.70 -13.49
C ASP A 465 5.94 -6.19 -13.35
N ARG A 466 5.64 -7.10 -12.39
CA ARG A 466 4.32 -7.76 -12.28
C ARG A 466 3.57 -7.38 -11.01
N SER A 467 3.05 -6.15 -10.96
CA SER A 467 2.21 -5.66 -9.87
C SER A 467 0.91 -6.48 -9.67
N ASP A 468 0.42 -7.13 -10.74
CA ASP A 468 -0.75 -8.00 -10.71
C ASP A 468 -0.53 -9.33 -9.97
N MET A 469 0.73 -9.69 -9.67
CA MET A 469 1.08 -10.91 -8.96
C MET A 469 1.32 -10.69 -7.45
N VAL A 470 1.31 -9.44 -6.98
CA VAL A 470 1.60 -9.12 -5.58
C VAL A 470 0.36 -9.18 -4.70
N GLU A 471 0.45 -9.89 -3.60
CA GLU A 471 -0.47 -9.81 -2.47
C GLU A 471 0.31 -9.42 -1.23
N TRP A 472 -0.21 -8.50 -0.44
CA TRP A 472 0.42 -7.98 0.76
C TRP A 472 -0.34 -8.25 2.05
N GLN A 473 -1.41 -9.04 1.99
CA GLN A 473 -2.12 -9.47 3.20
C GLN A 473 -1.90 -10.95 3.42
N TRP A 474 -1.38 -11.31 4.58
CA TRP A 474 -1.20 -12.70 5.00
C TRP A 474 -0.27 -13.53 4.10
N ASN A 475 0.45 -12.88 3.20
CA ASN A 475 1.25 -13.56 2.22
C ASN A 475 2.55 -14.11 2.85
N LEU A 476 2.94 -15.30 2.44
CA LEU A 476 4.14 -16.01 2.87
C LEU A 476 4.23 -16.34 4.37
N ALA A 477 3.26 -15.98 5.19
CA ALA A 477 3.14 -16.48 6.56
C ALA A 477 2.19 -17.67 6.57
N GLY A 478 2.61 -18.81 7.06
CA GLY A 478 1.78 -20.01 7.12
C GLY A 478 0.45 -19.74 7.81
N LEU A 479 -0.63 -20.39 7.36
CA LEU A 479 -1.98 -20.22 7.88
C LEU A 479 -2.36 -21.39 8.79
N ILE A 480 -2.95 -21.06 9.94
CA ILE A 480 -3.62 -21.99 10.86
C ILE A 480 -5.04 -21.48 11.09
N GLN A 481 -6.04 -22.32 10.86
CA GLN A 481 -7.45 -21.92 10.98
C GLN A 481 -8.25 -22.97 11.75
N GLY A 482 -9.03 -22.52 12.74
CA GLY A 482 -9.91 -23.39 13.56
C GLY A 482 -11.38 -23.05 13.40
N THR A 483 -12.26 -23.94 13.91
CA THR A 483 -13.72 -23.73 13.91
C THR A 483 -14.13 -22.89 15.12
N GLY A 484 -15.01 -21.94 14.89
CA GLY A 484 -15.70 -21.20 15.97
C GLY A 484 -14.84 -20.20 16.71
N CYS A 485 -13.62 -19.94 16.26
CA CYS A 485 -12.76 -18.91 16.81
C CYS A 485 -11.99 -18.16 15.71
N SER A 486 -11.72 -16.89 15.96
CA SER A 486 -10.83 -16.10 15.11
C SER A 486 -9.38 -16.39 15.51
N PHE A 487 -8.60 -16.94 14.61
CA PHE A 487 -7.17 -17.12 14.80
C PHE A 487 -6.43 -15.88 14.31
N ASN A 488 -5.76 -15.21 15.22
CA ASN A 488 -4.88 -14.09 14.92
C ASN A 488 -3.43 -14.51 15.14
N ALA A 489 -2.50 -13.85 14.45
CA ALA A 489 -1.07 -14.07 14.66
C ALA A 489 -0.38 -12.73 14.93
N ALA A 490 0.42 -12.69 15.98
CA ALA A 490 1.21 -11.52 16.36
C ALA A 490 2.69 -11.89 16.39
N PRO A 491 3.59 -11.03 15.86
CA PRO A 491 5.02 -11.27 15.95
C PRO A 491 5.49 -11.23 17.41
N LYS A 492 6.42 -12.10 17.75
CA LYS A 492 7.22 -11.96 18.96
C LYS A 492 8.40 -11.02 18.69
N LYS A 493 8.92 -10.38 19.73
CA LYS A 493 10.07 -9.48 19.62
C LYS A 493 11.39 -10.26 19.70
N ASP A 494 11.49 -11.34 18.94
CA ASP A 494 12.63 -12.26 18.94
C ASP A 494 13.21 -12.51 17.54
N HIS A 495 12.78 -11.70 16.54
CA HIS A 495 13.29 -11.80 15.18
C HIS A 495 14.67 -11.17 15.04
N VAL A 496 15.44 -11.70 14.08
CA VAL A 496 16.67 -11.11 13.58
C VAL A 496 16.46 -10.64 12.14
N LEU A 497 17.16 -9.59 11.76
CA LEU A 497 17.14 -9.03 10.42
C LEU A 497 18.58 -8.68 10.00
N HIS A 498 19.03 -9.23 8.90
CA HIS A 498 20.33 -8.98 8.32
C HIS A 498 20.16 -8.49 6.88
N THR A 499 20.79 -7.37 6.56
CA THR A 499 20.90 -6.87 5.19
C THR A 499 22.32 -7.09 4.68
N PHE A 500 22.44 -7.43 3.40
CA PHE A 500 23.70 -7.57 2.69
C PHE A 500 23.52 -7.10 1.25
N GLU A 501 24.59 -6.89 0.53
CA GLU A 501 24.53 -6.40 -0.85
C GLU A 501 23.64 -7.31 -1.73
N GLY A 502 22.61 -6.75 -2.32
CA GLY A 502 21.64 -7.43 -3.18
C GLY A 502 20.65 -8.36 -2.48
N GLY A 503 20.64 -8.44 -1.13
CA GLY A 503 19.77 -9.35 -0.42
C GLY A 503 19.50 -9.00 1.04
N PHE A 504 18.66 -9.82 1.67
CA PHE A 504 18.45 -9.81 3.12
C PHE A 504 18.12 -11.21 3.63
N ALA A 505 18.28 -11.40 4.92
CA ALA A 505 17.85 -12.60 5.64
C ALA A 505 17.16 -12.20 6.93
N THR A 506 16.07 -12.85 7.26
CA THR A 506 15.35 -12.67 8.52
C THR A 506 14.85 -14.00 9.05
N CYS A 507 14.84 -14.13 10.37
CA CYS A 507 14.26 -15.28 11.07
C CYS A 507 13.61 -14.80 12.37
N GLY A 508 12.49 -15.40 12.74
CA GLY A 508 11.79 -15.03 13.96
C GLY A 508 10.54 -15.86 14.17
N SER A 509 9.79 -15.52 15.22
CA SER A 509 8.58 -16.24 15.59
C SER A 509 7.34 -15.34 15.68
N TYR A 510 6.18 -15.96 15.52
CA TYR A 510 4.89 -15.34 15.73
C TYR A 510 3.90 -16.30 16.38
N GLN A 511 3.10 -15.76 17.29
CA GLN A 511 2.16 -16.52 18.10
C GLN A 511 0.78 -16.48 17.46
N TRP A 512 0.20 -17.63 17.18
CA TRP A 512 -1.21 -17.76 16.84
C TRP A 512 -2.04 -17.80 18.10
N THR A 513 -3.10 -16.98 18.17
CA THR A 513 -4.02 -16.89 19.28
C THR A 513 -5.46 -17.10 18.81
N ALA A 514 -6.29 -17.65 19.66
CA ALA A 514 -7.72 -17.78 19.43
C ALA A 514 -8.49 -17.13 20.57
N ALA A 515 -9.55 -16.41 20.24
CA ALA A 515 -10.54 -15.91 21.20
C ALA A 515 -11.86 -16.65 20.97
N SER A 516 -12.34 -17.37 21.97
CA SER A 516 -13.59 -18.14 21.88
C SER A 516 -14.84 -17.26 21.86
N ASN A 517 -14.74 -16.06 22.40
CA ASN A 517 -15.78 -15.02 22.34
C ASN A 517 -15.12 -13.66 22.14
N PRO A 518 -15.30 -13.00 21.01
CA PRO A 518 -14.73 -11.66 20.75
C PRO A 518 -15.51 -10.54 21.46
N GLY A 519 -16.08 -10.78 22.63
CA GLY A 519 -16.76 -9.80 23.47
C GLY A 519 -15.83 -9.20 24.53
N GLU A 520 -16.31 -8.16 25.23
CA GLU A 520 -15.58 -7.55 26.36
C GLU A 520 -15.21 -8.61 27.39
N GLY A 521 -13.91 -8.71 27.70
CA GLY A 521 -13.36 -9.60 28.71
C GLY A 521 -12.87 -10.97 28.22
N SER A 522 -12.91 -11.28 26.92
CA SER A 522 -12.30 -12.51 26.43
C SER A 522 -10.78 -12.38 26.34
N THR A 523 -10.05 -13.26 27.02
CA THR A 523 -8.60 -13.42 26.87
C THR A 523 -8.31 -14.26 25.62
N ALA A 524 -7.45 -13.75 24.74
CA ALA A 524 -6.93 -14.56 23.65
C ALA A 524 -5.97 -15.62 24.20
N GLU A 525 -6.16 -16.88 23.78
CA GLU A 525 -5.34 -18.00 24.21
C GLU A 525 -4.34 -18.39 23.11
N ASP A 526 -3.12 -18.74 23.51
CA ASP A 526 -2.09 -19.23 22.59
C ASP A 526 -2.48 -20.60 22.03
N VAL A 527 -2.55 -20.71 20.70
CA VAL A 527 -2.93 -21.96 20.02
C VAL A 527 -1.79 -22.61 19.27
N ALA A 528 -0.90 -21.85 18.68
CA ALA A 528 0.27 -22.37 17.97
C ALA A 528 1.40 -21.34 17.91
N LEU A 529 2.63 -21.80 17.94
CA LEU A 529 3.82 -21.00 17.72
C LEU A 529 4.40 -21.34 16.36
N ALA A 530 4.51 -20.35 15.50
CA ALA A 530 5.13 -20.49 14.20
C ALA A 530 6.47 -19.77 14.14
N ARG A 531 7.43 -20.32 13.40
CA ARG A 531 8.73 -19.71 13.09
C ARG A 531 8.94 -19.69 11.59
N THR A 532 9.52 -18.62 11.12
CA THR A 532 9.80 -18.41 9.69
C THR A 532 11.17 -17.80 9.51
N ALA A 533 11.94 -18.35 8.58
CA ALA A 533 13.09 -17.69 8.01
C ALA A 533 12.82 -17.38 6.53
N MET A 534 13.15 -16.18 6.10
CA MET A 534 13.10 -15.77 4.70
C MET A 534 14.45 -15.17 4.29
N VAL A 535 14.99 -15.65 3.18
CA VAL A 535 16.27 -15.19 2.64
C VAL A 535 16.09 -14.83 1.17
N ALA A 536 16.23 -13.56 0.85
CA ALA A 536 16.35 -13.08 -0.52
C ALA A 536 17.84 -13.08 -0.91
N LEU A 537 18.23 -13.97 -1.82
CA LEU A 537 19.63 -14.12 -2.25
C LEU A 537 20.08 -12.96 -3.15
N PRO A 538 21.39 -12.70 -3.27
CA PRO A 538 21.92 -11.54 -4.01
C PRO A 538 21.88 -11.70 -5.54
N ASP A 539 21.38 -12.80 -6.06
CA ASP A 539 21.26 -13.13 -7.49
C ASP A 539 20.06 -12.48 -8.19
N ASP A 540 19.36 -11.58 -7.51
CA ASP A 540 18.16 -10.88 -7.98
C ASP A 540 17.00 -11.78 -8.45
N ALA A 541 17.00 -13.05 -8.09
CA ALA A 541 15.98 -14.01 -8.55
C ALA A 541 15.52 -14.98 -7.48
N THR A 542 16.41 -15.46 -6.62
CA THR A 542 16.13 -16.58 -5.71
C THR A 542 15.72 -16.10 -4.32
N THR A 543 14.69 -16.75 -3.76
CA THR A 543 14.28 -16.57 -2.36
C THR A 543 14.05 -17.92 -1.71
N VAL A 544 14.61 -18.12 -0.50
CA VAL A 544 14.43 -19.32 0.32
C VAL A 544 13.48 -19.00 1.46
N ILE A 545 12.50 -19.88 1.71
CA ILE A 545 11.56 -19.73 2.83
C ILE A 545 11.52 -21.04 3.60
N LEU A 546 11.80 -20.97 4.89
CA LEU A 546 11.79 -22.09 5.82
C LEU A 546 10.77 -21.81 6.91
N GLN A 547 9.85 -22.74 7.16
CA GLN A 547 8.76 -22.51 8.11
C GLN A 547 8.49 -23.74 8.97
N ARG A 548 8.20 -23.50 10.24
CA ARG A 548 7.77 -24.53 11.19
C ARG A 548 6.68 -23.96 12.09
N ALA A 549 5.68 -24.78 12.40
CA ALA A 549 4.69 -24.44 13.43
C ALA A 549 4.37 -25.66 14.29
N ASP A 550 4.22 -25.41 15.58
CA ASP A 550 3.88 -26.39 16.59
C ASP A 550 2.63 -25.91 17.38
N ALA A 551 1.73 -26.84 17.71
CA ALA A 551 0.57 -26.54 18.54
C ALA A 551 1.03 -26.17 19.96
N SER A 552 0.53 -25.05 20.53
CA SER A 552 0.85 -24.63 21.90
C SER A 552 0.02 -25.36 22.95
N ARG A 553 -1.13 -25.94 22.55
CA ARG A 553 -2.09 -26.63 23.40
C ARG A 553 -2.86 -27.68 22.61
N PRO A 554 -3.58 -28.60 23.26
CA PRO A 554 -4.52 -29.50 22.57
C PRO A 554 -5.62 -28.69 21.88
N ILE A 555 -5.83 -28.89 20.57
CA ILE A 555 -6.75 -28.08 19.75
C ILE A 555 -7.23 -28.77 18.49
N TYR A 556 -8.48 -28.47 18.08
CA TYR A 556 -8.99 -28.80 16.75
C TYR A 556 -8.64 -27.71 15.73
N ILE A 557 -7.99 -28.09 14.67
CA ILE A 557 -7.63 -27.21 13.55
C ILE A 557 -8.32 -27.74 12.29
N ASN A 558 -8.98 -26.85 11.54
CA ASN A 558 -9.72 -27.18 10.33
C ASN A 558 -8.85 -27.14 9.09
N ARG A 559 -7.87 -26.22 9.10
CA ARG A 559 -7.01 -25.99 7.95
C ARG A 559 -5.62 -25.54 8.37
N ILE A 560 -4.64 -26.08 7.68
CA ILE A 560 -3.24 -25.67 7.73
C ILE A 560 -2.78 -25.44 6.29
N LEU A 561 -2.11 -24.32 6.05
CA LEU A 561 -1.41 -24.03 4.80
C LEU A 561 -0.01 -23.51 5.16
N GLY A 562 0.99 -24.37 5.10
CA GLY A 562 2.38 -23.93 5.14
C GLY A 562 2.71 -23.13 3.87
N LEU A 563 3.68 -22.22 3.93
CA LEU A 563 4.03 -21.25 2.90
C LEU A 563 2.96 -20.17 2.68
N ASN A 564 1.72 -20.49 2.36
CA ASN A 564 0.63 -19.57 2.08
C ASN A 564 1.01 -18.46 1.07
N TYR A 565 1.60 -18.88 -0.07
CA TYR A 565 1.95 -17.94 -1.13
C TYR A 565 0.70 -17.58 -1.94
N GLN A 566 0.20 -16.37 -1.74
CA GLN A 566 -1.02 -15.88 -2.35
C GLN A 566 -0.74 -15.24 -3.70
N VAL A 567 -1.43 -15.72 -4.72
CA VAL A 567 -1.33 -15.24 -6.11
C VAL A 567 -2.67 -14.61 -6.50
N PRO A 568 -2.71 -13.28 -6.71
CA PRO A 568 -3.92 -12.63 -7.19
C PRO A 568 -4.38 -13.17 -8.53
N ASN A 569 -5.72 -13.33 -8.65
CA ASN A 569 -6.36 -13.72 -9.89
C ASN A 569 -7.68 -12.95 -10.01
N ASP A 570 -7.60 -11.71 -10.49
CA ASP A 570 -8.67 -10.73 -10.44
C ASP A 570 -8.71 -9.84 -11.70
N VAL A 571 -9.43 -8.73 -11.66
CA VAL A 571 -9.59 -7.78 -12.76
C VAL A 571 -8.26 -7.25 -13.34
N PHE A 572 -7.20 -7.25 -12.56
CA PHE A 572 -5.90 -6.70 -12.97
C PHE A 572 -5.09 -7.65 -13.86
N ASN A 573 -5.44 -8.94 -13.84
CA ASN A 573 -4.92 -9.94 -14.78
C ASN A 573 -6.03 -10.56 -15.64
N ASP A 574 -7.10 -9.82 -15.91
CA ASP A 574 -8.27 -10.24 -16.67
C ASP A 574 -8.99 -11.45 -16.07
N SER A 575 -8.86 -11.67 -14.76
CA SER A 575 -9.40 -12.81 -14.03
C SER A 575 -9.01 -14.16 -14.63
N LEU A 576 -7.79 -14.26 -15.16
CA LEU A 576 -7.29 -15.47 -15.80
C LEU A 576 -5.80 -15.67 -15.50
N ARG A 577 -5.46 -16.75 -14.79
CA ARG A 577 -4.08 -17.07 -14.39
C ARG A 577 -3.69 -18.46 -14.89
N SER A 578 -2.51 -18.57 -15.50
CA SER A 578 -1.94 -19.87 -15.86
C SER A 578 -1.02 -20.39 -14.74
N TYR A 579 -1.13 -21.69 -14.51
CA TYR A 579 -0.27 -22.46 -13.62
C TYR A 579 0.25 -23.68 -14.36
N ARG A 580 1.53 -24.00 -14.20
CA ARG A 580 2.12 -25.24 -14.76
C ARG A 580 2.59 -26.13 -13.63
N PHE A 581 2.03 -27.33 -13.55
CA PHE A 581 2.39 -28.38 -12.61
C PHE A 581 2.01 -29.77 -13.18
N GLY A 582 2.64 -30.85 -12.68
CA GLY A 582 2.39 -32.19 -13.17
C GLY A 582 2.64 -32.36 -14.68
N GLY A 583 3.56 -31.56 -15.26
CA GLY A 583 3.86 -31.59 -16.70
C GLY A 583 2.78 -30.93 -17.58
N ARG A 584 1.77 -30.27 -17.02
CA ARG A 584 0.63 -29.65 -17.74
C ARG A 584 0.46 -28.20 -17.37
N GLU A 585 -0.10 -27.45 -18.30
CA GLU A 585 -0.54 -26.07 -18.05
C GLU A 585 -2.05 -26.05 -17.75
N HIS A 586 -2.40 -25.34 -16.68
CA HIS A 586 -3.76 -25.15 -16.19
C HIS A 586 -4.09 -23.67 -16.23
N THR A 587 -5.04 -23.27 -17.07
CA THR A 587 -5.56 -21.90 -17.08
C THR A 587 -6.77 -21.82 -16.17
N ILE A 588 -6.69 -20.99 -15.14
CA ILE A 588 -7.67 -20.93 -14.05
C ILE A 588 -8.35 -19.55 -14.07
N ALA A 589 -9.68 -19.57 -14.15
CA ALA A 589 -10.48 -18.36 -14.02
C ALA A 589 -10.49 -17.90 -12.56
N GLY A 590 -10.25 -16.60 -12.36
CA GLY A 590 -10.37 -15.94 -11.07
C GLY A 590 -11.82 -15.71 -10.66
N ALA A 591 -12.01 -15.24 -9.43
CA ALA A 591 -13.34 -14.84 -8.98
C ALA A 591 -13.77 -13.55 -9.67
N GLY A 592 -14.81 -13.62 -10.48
CA GLY A 592 -15.46 -12.44 -11.07
C GLY A 592 -16.54 -11.93 -10.12
N GLY A 593 -16.28 -10.80 -9.46
CA GLY A 593 -17.30 -10.02 -8.76
C GLY A 593 -18.14 -10.75 -7.70
N ARG A 594 -19.27 -11.30 -8.06
CA ARG A 594 -20.27 -11.89 -7.14
C ARG A 594 -20.15 -13.39 -6.96
N GLU A 595 -19.76 -14.10 -8.01
CA GLU A 595 -19.67 -15.55 -7.99
C GLU A 595 -18.24 -15.97 -7.61
N LEU A 596 -18.14 -16.78 -6.57
CA LEU A 596 -16.90 -17.37 -6.14
C LEU A 596 -16.73 -18.74 -6.82
N PRO A 597 -15.53 -19.09 -7.26
CA PRO A 597 -15.26 -20.42 -7.77
C PRO A 597 -15.52 -21.46 -6.67
N ARG A 598 -15.80 -22.71 -7.09
CA ARG A 598 -15.87 -23.83 -6.15
C ARG A 598 -14.54 -23.93 -5.41
N ARG A 599 -14.59 -24.17 -4.09
CA ARG A 599 -13.42 -24.47 -3.28
C ARG A 599 -12.74 -25.74 -3.76
N GLU A 600 -11.45 -25.67 -4.03
CA GLU A 600 -10.64 -26.76 -4.53
C GLU A 600 -9.27 -26.78 -3.88
N LEU A 601 -8.71 -27.98 -3.71
CA LEU A 601 -7.33 -28.21 -3.33
C LEU A 601 -6.73 -29.18 -4.37
N LEU A 602 -5.83 -28.66 -5.21
CA LEU A 602 -5.21 -29.42 -6.29
C LEU A 602 -3.80 -29.85 -5.87
N ASP A 603 -3.46 -31.11 -6.04
CA ASP A 603 -2.10 -31.59 -5.88
C ASP A 603 -1.26 -31.16 -7.09
N CYS A 604 -0.14 -30.50 -6.81
CA CYS A 604 0.74 -29.93 -7.84
C CYS A 604 2.07 -30.68 -7.97
N GLY A 605 2.35 -31.65 -7.08
CA GLY A 605 3.66 -32.27 -7.02
C GLY A 605 4.75 -31.34 -6.47
N PRO A 606 6.03 -31.56 -6.78
CA PRO A 606 7.13 -30.83 -6.13
C PRO A 606 7.31 -29.40 -6.62
N THR A 607 6.77 -29.02 -7.77
CA THR A 607 6.99 -27.70 -8.38
C THR A 607 5.71 -27.11 -8.95
N VAL A 608 5.58 -25.78 -8.83
CA VAL A 608 4.51 -24.99 -9.47
C VAL A 608 5.13 -23.79 -10.15
N ASN A 609 4.84 -23.61 -11.44
CA ASN A 609 5.15 -22.38 -12.15
C ASN A 609 3.89 -21.53 -12.30
N VAL A 610 3.99 -20.24 -12.01
CA VAL A 610 2.90 -19.24 -12.13
C VAL A 610 3.18 -18.32 -13.29
N ALA A 611 2.30 -18.32 -14.28
CA ALA A 611 2.32 -17.44 -15.45
C ALA A 611 3.66 -17.40 -16.20
N GLY A 612 4.44 -18.50 -16.18
CA GLY A 612 5.75 -18.57 -16.80
C GLY A 612 6.86 -17.79 -16.08
N ARG A 613 6.56 -17.10 -14.95
CA ARG A 613 7.45 -16.13 -14.32
C ARG A 613 7.92 -16.53 -12.93
N VAL A 614 7.05 -17.11 -12.10
CA VAL A 614 7.37 -17.49 -10.72
C VAL A 614 7.41 -19.02 -10.62
N ASN A 615 8.53 -19.56 -10.19
CA ASN A 615 8.71 -20.99 -9.94
C ASN A 615 8.82 -21.22 -8.44
N VAL A 616 7.92 -22.05 -7.89
CA VAL A 616 7.95 -22.47 -6.49
C VAL A 616 8.36 -23.95 -6.45
N GLY A 617 9.48 -24.24 -5.82
CA GLY A 617 10.01 -25.59 -5.65
C GLY A 617 9.99 -26.02 -4.18
N LEU A 618 9.40 -27.17 -3.89
CA LEU A 618 9.45 -27.80 -2.57
C LEU A 618 10.82 -28.41 -2.33
N VAL A 619 11.43 -28.11 -1.18
CA VAL A 619 12.73 -28.67 -0.78
C VAL A 619 12.56 -29.80 0.23
N TYR A 620 11.69 -29.60 1.23
CA TYR A 620 11.40 -30.61 2.25
C TYR A 620 10.04 -30.38 2.93
N GLY A 621 9.57 -31.41 3.66
CA GLY A 621 8.52 -31.29 4.68
C GLY A 621 7.10 -31.57 4.19
N ALA A 622 6.91 -31.87 2.91
CA ALA A 622 5.63 -32.29 2.36
C ALA A 622 5.84 -33.28 1.20
N GLN A 623 4.78 -33.97 0.79
CA GLN A 623 4.82 -34.84 -0.40
C GLN A 623 4.81 -34.04 -1.71
N GLY A 624 4.23 -32.84 -1.67
CA GLY A 624 4.12 -31.92 -2.80
C GLY A 624 3.59 -30.55 -2.38
N LEU A 625 3.55 -29.65 -3.33
CA LEU A 625 2.85 -28.40 -3.26
C LEU A 625 1.39 -28.60 -3.62
N SER A 626 0.52 -27.74 -3.11
CA SER A 626 -0.89 -27.71 -3.44
C SER A 626 -1.30 -26.33 -3.93
N LEU A 627 -2.18 -26.28 -4.93
CA LEU A 627 -2.87 -25.05 -5.31
C LEU A 627 -4.25 -25.05 -4.64
N PHE A 628 -4.40 -24.20 -3.62
CA PHE A 628 -5.65 -24.02 -2.91
C PHE A 628 -6.44 -22.88 -3.53
N ARG A 629 -7.66 -23.18 -3.93
CA ARG A 629 -8.63 -22.21 -4.46
C ARG A 629 -9.73 -22.03 -3.43
N PRO A 630 -9.76 -20.89 -2.71
CA PRO A 630 -10.75 -20.68 -1.67
C PRO A 630 -12.15 -20.48 -2.27
N GLY A 631 -13.16 -21.15 -1.69
CA GLY A 631 -14.58 -20.95 -2.04
C GLY A 631 -15.13 -19.65 -1.47
N GLN A 632 -14.64 -19.24 -0.30
CA GLN A 632 -14.94 -17.95 0.31
C GLN A 632 -13.64 -17.16 0.47
N ARG A 633 -13.71 -15.87 0.20
CA ARG A 633 -12.53 -15.00 0.20
C ARG A 633 -12.75 -13.82 1.12
N ASN A 634 -11.73 -13.51 1.93
CA ASN A 634 -11.80 -12.39 2.85
C ASN A 634 -11.69 -11.07 2.07
N ALA A 635 -12.68 -10.20 2.27
CA ALA A 635 -12.49 -8.78 2.05
C ALA A 635 -11.98 -8.21 3.37
N THR A 636 -10.75 -7.76 3.42
CA THR A 636 -10.26 -7.02 4.58
C THR A 636 -10.86 -5.64 4.56
N MET A 637 -11.48 -5.29 5.67
CA MET A 637 -12.14 -4.01 5.84
C MET A 637 -11.64 -3.40 7.14
N GLY A 638 -11.33 -2.11 7.09
CA GLY A 638 -10.88 -1.38 8.29
C GLY A 638 -11.89 -1.44 9.43
N HIS A 639 -11.48 -1.06 10.61
CA HIS A 639 -12.16 -1.15 11.90
C HIS A 639 -13.65 -0.79 11.94
N ASN A 640 -14.16 -0.06 10.97
CA ASN A 640 -15.49 0.55 11.05
C ASN A 640 -16.50 -0.12 10.15
N ILE A 641 -16.18 -1.27 9.57
CA ILE A 641 -17.12 -2.02 8.75
C ILE A 641 -17.26 -3.41 9.32
N PRO A 642 -18.43 -3.72 9.91
CA PRO A 642 -18.71 -5.03 10.45
C PRO A 642 -18.92 -6.03 9.31
N MET A 643 -17.83 -6.43 8.68
CA MET A 643 -17.84 -7.49 7.69
C MET A 643 -16.81 -8.53 8.08
N ALA A 644 -17.20 -9.37 9.02
CA ALA A 644 -16.57 -10.64 9.22
C ALA A 644 -16.87 -11.53 8.02
N PHE A 645 -16.06 -11.45 6.99
CA PHE A 645 -15.92 -12.59 6.13
C PHE A 645 -14.97 -13.56 6.81
N SER A 646 -15.51 -14.54 7.48
CA SER A 646 -14.77 -15.75 7.78
C SER A 646 -14.46 -16.42 6.45
N GLY A 647 -13.37 -16.02 5.85
CA GLY A 647 -12.95 -16.61 4.60
C GLY A 647 -12.06 -17.79 4.83
N ASP A 648 -11.72 -18.45 3.75
CA ASP A 648 -10.84 -19.61 3.71
C ASP A 648 -9.35 -19.27 3.94
N GLY A 649 -9.06 -18.12 4.54
CA GLY A 649 -7.70 -17.72 4.90
C GLY A 649 -6.87 -17.14 3.76
N ALA A 650 -7.48 -16.89 2.60
CA ALA A 650 -6.86 -16.17 1.51
C ALA A 650 -7.46 -14.77 1.40
N SER A 651 -6.70 -13.82 0.85
CA SER A 651 -7.23 -12.53 0.52
C SER A 651 -8.26 -12.65 -0.61
N LEU A 652 -9.09 -11.63 -0.73
CA LEU A 652 -10.08 -11.56 -1.80
C LEU A 652 -9.38 -11.70 -3.17
N TYR A 653 -9.87 -12.62 -4.01
CA TYR A 653 -9.38 -12.87 -5.36
C TYR A 653 -8.00 -13.55 -5.50
N CYS A 654 -7.43 -14.11 -4.44
CA CYS A 654 -6.19 -14.87 -4.55
C CYS A 654 -6.41 -16.38 -4.63
N ASP A 655 -5.62 -17.05 -5.45
CA ASP A 655 -5.32 -18.45 -5.31
C ASP A 655 -4.10 -18.60 -4.38
N VAL A 656 -3.86 -19.77 -3.78
CA VAL A 656 -2.79 -19.97 -2.80
C VAL A 656 -1.95 -21.16 -3.16
N ILE A 657 -0.63 -20.98 -3.31
CA ILE A 657 0.30 -22.09 -3.34
C ILE A 657 0.70 -22.40 -1.91
N ALA A 658 0.47 -23.64 -1.48
CA ALA A 658 0.72 -24.11 -0.13
C ALA A 658 1.64 -25.31 -0.10
N ALA A 659 2.45 -25.43 0.96
CA ALA A 659 3.24 -26.60 1.26
C ALA A 659 2.73 -27.22 2.57
N GLY A 660 2.60 -28.57 2.62
CA GLY A 660 2.06 -29.25 3.78
C GLY A 660 0.61 -28.87 4.09
N ALA A 661 -0.20 -28.70 3.04
CA ALA A 661 -1.59 -28.31 3.17
C ALA A 661 -2.43 -29.44 3.79
N CYS A 662 -3.27 -29.09 4.77
CA CYS A 662 -4.29 -29.96 5.34
C CYS A 662 -5.60 -29.19 5.39
N ASP A 663 -6.64 -29.68 4.71
CA ASP A 663 -7.97 -29.06 4.62
C ASP A 663 -9.04 -29.96 5.23
N GLN A 664 -8.67 -30.65 6.30
CA GLN A 664 -9.55 -31.50 7.09
C GLN A 664 -9.39 -31.18 8.56
N GLN A 665 -10.52 -31.18 9.28
CA GLN A 665 -10.49 -30.99 10.72
C GLN A 665 -9.71 -32.15 11.38
N ARG A 666 -8.72 -31.78 12.18
CA ARG A 666 -7.91 -32.72 12.94
C ARG A 666 -7.65 -32.17 14.34
N PHE A 667 -7.59 -33.07 15.33
CA PHE A 667 -7.16 -32.79 16.67
C PHE A 667 -5.63 -32.91 16.76
N TYR A 668 -4.99 -31.91 17.37
CA TYR A 668 -3.56 -31.86 17.62
C TYR A 668 -3.30 -31.79 19.13
N GLN A 669 -2.29 -32.52 19.60
CA GLN A 669 -1.79 -32.44 20.95
C GLN A 669 -0.89 -31.21 21.13
N ALA A 670 -0.66 -30.78 22.39
CA ALA A 670 0.35 -29.76 22.67
C ALA A 670 1.72 -30.22 22.17
N GLN A 671 2.48 -29.32 21.55
CA GLN A 671 3.80 -29.54 20.93
C GLN A 671 3.78 -30.44 19.67
N GLU A 672 2.61 -30.88 19.24
CA GLU A 672 2.51 -31.60 17.96
C GLU A 672 2.81 -30.67 16.79
N ARG A 673 3.59 -31.18 15.83
CA ARG A 673 3.98 -30.47 14.61
C ARG A 673 2.77 -30.25 13.71
N LEU A 674 2.51 -29.00 13.36
CA LEU A 674 1.47 -28.62 12.40
C LEU A 674 2.00 -28.60 10.98
N PHE A 675 3.16 -28.00 10.77
CA PHE A 675 3.93 -28.05 9.53
C PHE A 675 5.41 -27.79 9.77
N ASP A 676 6.26 -28.27 8.87
CA ASP A 676 7.69 -28.04 8.87
C ASP A 676 8.16 -28.16 7.41
N VAL A 677 8.25 -27.05 6.71
CA VAL A 677 8.41 -27.02 5.25
C VAL A 677 9.50 -26.03 4.82
N GLY A 678 10.19 -26.38 3.76
CA GLY A 678 11.16 -25.52 3.08
C GLY A 678 10.88 -25.44 1.60
N VAL A 679 10.86 -24.23 1.06
CA VAL A 679 10.65 -23.97 -0.35
C VAL A 679 11.68 -22.98 -0.89
N VAL A 680 11.92 -23.05 -2.20
CA VAL A 680 12.70 -22.08 -2.96
C VAL A 680 11.79 -21.48 -4.01
N ILE A 681 11.80 -20.14 -4.11
CA ILE A 681 11.07 -19.39 -5.14
C ILE A 681 12.09 -18.78 -6.08
N GLY A 682 11.96 -19.07 -7.38
CA GLY A 682 12.76 -18.48 -8.46
C GLY A 682 11.91 -17.59 -9.35
N ILE A 683 12.43 -16.41 -9.66
CA ILE A 683 11.83 -15.48 -10.63
C ILE A 683 12.54 -15.67 -11.97
N ASP A 684 11.76 -15.97 -13.02
CA ASP A 684 12.22 -16.18 -14.39
C ASP A 684 13.20 -17.36 -14.57
N PHE A 685 13.38 -18.21 -13.54
CA PHE A 685 14.18 -19.44 -13.63
C PHE A 685 13.64 -20.50 -12.68
N GLU A 686 13.97 -21.78 -12.94
CA GLU A 686 13.58 -22.89 -12.09
C GLU A 686 14.65 -23.18 -11.04
N PRO A 687 14.39 -22.88 -9.75
CA PRO A 687 15.39 -23.05 -8.70
C PRO A 687 15.54 -24.52 -8.31
N ALA A 688 16.78 -24.93 -8.04
CA ALA A 688 17.09 -26.23 -7.46
C ALA A 688 17.56 -26.08 -6.02
N GLY A 689 16.84 -26.68 -5.08
CA GLY A 689 17.18 -26.69 -3.66
C GLY A 689 17.40 -28.13 -3.15
N LYS A 690 18.37 -28.28 -2.24
CA LYS A 690 18.67 -29.54 -1.55
C LYS A 690 18.71 -29.32 -0.05
N ALA A 691 17.88 -30.06 0.69
CA ALA A 691 17.94 -30.05 2.14
C ALA A 691 19.12 -30.89 2.65
N HIS A 692 19.75 -30.44 3.72
CA HIS A 692 20.73 -31.17 4.51
C HIS A 692 20.14 -31.44 5.92
N GLY A 693 20.46 -32.60 6.49
CA GLY A 693 19.92 -33.02 7.81
C GLY A 693 18.66 -33.88 7.70
N LYS A 694 18.00 -34.09 8.83
CA LYS A 694 16.81 -34.94 8.94
C LYS A 694 15.53 -34.11 9.12
N PRO A 695 14.37 -34.63 8.69
CA PRO A 695 13.10 -34.06 9.11
C PRO A 695 13.02 -33.97 10.65
N GLY A 696 12.64 -32.82 11.18
CA GLY A 696 12.56 -32.61 12.64
C GLY A 696 13.78 -31.93 13.26
N ASP A 697 14.92 -31.82 12.58
CA ASP A 697 16.08 -31.08 13.09
C ASP A 697 15.68 -29.62 13.40
N ALA A 698 16.22 -29.07 14.48
CA ALA A 698 15.98 -27.69 14.89
C ALA A 698 16.55 -26.69 13.86
N ILE A 699 17.76 -26.95 13.42
CA ILE A 699 18.43 -26.14 12.38
C ILE A 699 18.09 -26.74 11.01
N LYS A 700 17.45 -25.91 10.18
CA LYS A 700 17.16 -26.24 8.80
C LYS A 700 18.25 -25.72 7.91
N VAL A 701 18.78 -26.58 7.05
CA VAL A 701 19.85 -26.21 6.12
C VAL A 701 19.43 -26.57 4.71
N VAL A 702 19.49 -25.57 3.84
CA VAL A 702 19.15 -25.71 2.42
C VAL A 702 20.29 -25.18 1.58
N GLU A 703 20.76 -26.00 0.67
CA GLU A 703 21.70 -25.60 -0.38
C GLU A 703 20.91 -25.27 -1.64
N VAL A 704 21.21 -24.13 -2.25
CA VAL A 704 20.51 -23.62 -3.45
C VAL A 704 21.52 -23.18 -4.48
N THR A 705 21.27 -23.52 -5.75
CA THR A 705 21.95 -22.87 -6.88
C THR A 705 21.13 -21.71 -7.36
N GLY A 706 21.67 -20.50 -7.29
CA GLY A 706 21.02 -19.27 -7.72
C GLY A 706 20.97 -19.11 -9.24
N ALA A 707 20.24 -18.11 -9.73
CA ALA A 707 20.17 -17.77 -11.15
C ALA A 707 21.56 -17.36 -11.71
N ASP A 708 22.42 -16.83 -10.83
CA ASP A 708 23.83 -16.49 -11.13
C ASP A 708 24.76 -17.71 -11.19
N GLN A 709 24.22 -18.93 -11.11
CA GLN A 709 24.96 -20.21 -11.05
C GLN A 709 25.88 -20.35 -9.83
N GLN A 710 25.76 -19.46 -8.83
CA GLN A 710 26.46 -19.60 -7.57
C GLN A 710 25.68 -20.54 -6.64
N ARG A 711 26.42 -21.26 -5.79
CA ARG A 711 25.83 -22.10 -4.75
C ARG A 711 25.77 -21.32 -3.45
N TYR A 712 24.63 -21.38 -2.78
CA TYR A 712 24.38 -20.75 -1.49
C TYR A 712 23.94 -21.80 -0.48
N LEU A 713 24.39 -21.64 0.77
CA LEU A 713 23.90 -22.43 1.90
C LEU A 713 23.12 -21.49 2.82
N VAL A 714 21.85 -21.80 3.02
CA VAL A 714 20.96 -21.09 3.94
C VAL A 714 20.69 -21.98 5.13
N ALA A 715 21.04 -21.52 6.33
CA ALA A 715 20.76 -22.24 7.57
C ALA A 715 19.97 -21.36 8.51
N ALA A 716 18.89 -21.90 9.10
CA ALA A 716 18.08 -21.18 10.08
C ALA A 716 17.71 -22.10 11.25
N ASN A 717 17.84 -21.57 12.47
CA ASN A 717 17.38 -22.26 13.66
C ASN A 717 15.91 -21.95 13.92
N LEU A 718 15.03 -22.89 13.61
CA LEU A 718 13.58 -22.79 13.81
C LEU A 718 13.15 -23.42 15.16
N ASP A 719 14.00 -23.34 16.19
CA ASP A 719 13.71 -23.81 17.55
C ASP A 719 13.83 -22.69 18.58
N ALA A 720 13.34 -22.95 19.80
CA ALA A 720 13.41 -22.03 20.93
C ALA A 720 14.78 -22.01 21.62
N GLN A 721 15.63 -22.97 21.30
CA GLN A 721 16.95 -23.15 21.92
C GLN A 721 18.05 -23.04 20.88
N ALA A 722 19.22 -22.63 21.32
CA ALA A 722 20.42 -22.71 20.49
C ALA A 722 20.70 -24.18 20.06
N GLY A 723 21.25 -24.32 18.89
CA GLY A 723 21.55 -25.65 18.35
C GLY A 723 22.82 -25.65 17.52
N GLN A 724 23.37 -26.84 17.33
CA GLN A 724 24.58 -27.04 16.51
C GLN A 724 24.29 -28.07 15.41
N THR A 725 24.89 -27.86 14.25
CA THR A 725 24.85 -28.84 13.17
C THR A 725 26.11 -28.78 12.31
N VAL A 726 26.46 -29.89 11.67
CA VAL A 726 27.58 -29.96 10.73
C VAL A 726 27.03 -30.31 9.35
N VAL A 727 27.43 -29.55 8.36
CA VAL A 727 26.99 -29.74 6.97
C VAL A 727 28.18 -30.05 6.09
N THR A 728 28.23 -31.26 5.54
CA THR A 728 29.28 -31.62 4.58
C THR A 728 29.02 -30.95 3.24
N VAL A 729 29.78 -29.92 2.91
CA VAL A 729 29.76 -29.24 1.62
C VAL A 729 31.18 -29.15 1.07
N ALA A 730 31.32 -29.33 -0.23
CA ALA A 730 32.60 -29.23 -0.89
C ALA A 730 33.00 -27.76 -1.11
N GLY A 731 34.22 -27.40 -0.80
CA GLY A 731 34.82 -26.09 -1.08
C GLY A 731 34.80 -25.11 0.10
N ASN A 732 35.44 -23.95 -0.12
CA ASN A 732 35.43 -22.84 0.81
C ASN A 732 34.15 -22.02 0.66
N PHE A 733 33.85 -21.16 1.62
CA PHE A 733 32.69 -20.27 1.57
C PHE A 733 33.07 -18.84 1.99
N SER A 734 32.19 -17.89 1.70
CA SER A 734 32.16 -16.56 2.29
C SER A 734 30.81 -16.35 3.00
N VAL A 735 30.85 -15.76 4.18
CA VAL A 735 29.64 -15.44 4.95
C VAL A 735 29.02 -14.17 4.36
N LEU A 736 27.76 -14.24 3.95
CA LEU A 736 27.00 -13.06 3.53
C LEU A 736 26.32 -12.39 4.73
N CYS A 737 25.74 -13.19 5.62
CA CYS A 737 25.19 -12.68 6.88
C CYS A 737 25.14 -13.79 7.95
N GLY A 738 24.95 -13.37 9.20
CA GLY A 738 24.92 -14.24 10.38
C GLY A 738 26.32 -14.45 10.95
N LYS A 739 26.38 -15.15 12.08
CA LYS A 739 27.61 -15.43 12.83
C LYS A 739 27.75 -16.93 13.04
N ASN A 740 28.92 -17.36 13.57
CA ASN A 740 29.14 -18.74 14.05
C ASN A 740 29.07 -19.83 12.96
N ALA A 741 29.48 -19.53 11.74
CA ALA A 741 29.75 -20.55 10.71
C ALA A 741 31.28 -20.74 10.58
N VAL A 742 31.77 -21.94 10.83
CA VAL A 742 33.21 -22.25 10.82
C VAL A 742 33.49 -23.42 9.88
N ALA A 743 34.43 -23.24 8.96
CA ALA A 743 34.91 -24.33 8.11
C ALA A 743 35.83 -25.25 8.92
N GLN A 744 35.60 -26.55 8.89
CA GLN A 744 36.44 -27.58 9.46
C GLN A 744 36.66 -28.71 8.44
N ALA A 745 37.52 -29.69 8.79
CA ALA A 745 37.88 -30.76 7.86
C ALA A 745 36.70 -31.64 7.43
N ASP A 746 35.68 -31.76 8.28
CA ASP A 746 34.47 -32.56 8.09
C ASP A 746 33.28 -31.79 7.50
N GLY A 747 33.41 -30.47 7.34
CA GLY A 747 32.36 -29.63 6.78
C GLY A 747 32.25 -28.23 7.37
N VAL A 748 31.07 -27.63 7.23
CA VAL A 748 30.71 -26.35 7.84
C VAL A 748 30.00 -26.61 9.16
N HIS A 749 30.62 -26.17 10.25
CA HIS A 749 30.04 -26.19 11.59
C HIS A 749 29.22 -24.92 11.81
N LEU A 750 27.97 -25.08 12.19
CA LEU A 750 27.03 -24.02 12.48
C LEU A 750 26.58 -24.12 13.94
N ASP A 751 26.73 -23.01 14.67
CA ASP A 751 26.24 -22.86 16.06
C ASP A 751 25.27 -21.69 16.10
N LEU A 752 23.99 -21.97 16.02
CA LEU A 752 22.94 -20.96 15.83
C LEU A 752 22.10 -20.78 17.09
N ALA A 753 21.98 -19.53 17.54
CA ALA A 753 21.03 -19.14 18.54
C ALA A 753 19.56 -19.40 18.08
N ALA A 754 18.60 -19.34 18.97
CA ALA A 754 17.19 -19.42 18.61
C ALA A 754 16.84 -18.30 17.61
N ASN A 755 16.07 -18.62 16.58
CA ASN A 755 15.68 -17.70 15.49
C ASN A 755 16.85 -17.05 14.74
N GLU A 756 18.03 -17.62 14.75
CA GLU A 756 19.17 -17.12 13.98
C GLU A 756 19.18 -17.69 12.56
N VAL A 757 19.65 -16.89 11.61
CA VAL A 757 19.84 -17.26 10.21
C VAL A 757 21.22 -16.92 9.72
N VAL A 758 21.83 -17.84 8.96
CA VAL A 758 23.15 -17.69 8.33
C VAL A 758 23.02 -17.95 6.84
N VAL A 759 23.68 -17.11 6.05
CA VAL A 759 23.76 -17.28 4.60
C VAL A 759 25.22 -17.32 4.18
N LEU A 760 25.60 -18.40 3.51
CA LEU A 760 26.96 -18.61 3.00
C LEU A 760 26.92 -18.68 1.47
N LYS A 761 27.89 -18.05 0.82
CA LYS A 761 28.18 -18.24 -0.61
C LYS A 761 29.31 -19.23 -0.73
N LEU A 762 29.02 -20.39 -1.35
CA LEU A 762 29.97 -21.48 -1.53
C LEU A 762 30.87 -21.17 -2.73
N LYS A 763 32.18 -21.36 -2.57
CA LYS A 763 33.14 -21.23 -3.67
C LYS A 763 33.25 -22.55 -4.41
N ALA A 764 33.45 -22.52 -5.72
CA ALA A 764 33.70 -23.73 -6.49
C ALA A 764 34.90 -24.46 -5.89
N ALA A 765 34.81 -25.77 -5.77
CA ALA A 765 35.96 -26.61 -5.44
C ALA A 765 37.00 -26.41 -6.55
N LYS A 766 38.21 -26.05 -6.17
CA LYS A 766 39.33 -25.92 -7.11
C LYS A 766 39.73 -27.27 -7.67
#